data_26a79323156adb4afd5118b4bed53a0c
#
_entry.id   26a79323156adb4afd5118b4bed53a0c
#
_cell.length_a   1.000
_cell.length_b   1.000
_cell.length_c   1.000
_cell.angle_alpha   90.00
_cell.angle_beta   90.00
_cell.angle_gamma   90.00
#
_symmetry.space_group_name_H-M   'P 1'
#
loop_
_entity.id
_entity.type
_entity.pdbx_description
1 polymer ?
#
loop_
_entity_poly.entity_id
_entity_poly.type
_entity_poly.pdbx_seq_one_letter_code
_entity_poly.pdbx_strand_id
1 'polypeptide(L)'
;MKKILFITLLSSISTYSQKISNSHELDSISSIQNLDEVTVDALRAKNDTPVPFKNIAKADLVKINLAQDIPTLIKNTPSVLMHSDGGTGIGYSAIHIRGSDETRVNVTINGVPYNDSESMNVYWVNLPDFSSSVESIQIQRGVGTSTNGAGAFGGSLNIQTAAASEEPMFEITNTLGSFNTIKNSVGFSTGFINENFEFSGRLSRIKSDGYIDRSGSNLRSYFLQGIYKDENTLIKLLNFAGHEITDQSWYGVDGETLKSNRRYNAAGEYYHKDGDIAYYENQDDNYKQDNYQLNWNQILNNGWTSNIGLHYTYGRGYYENYNMAHEDHEEVGNIDRRWLDNKFYGMIFSLSKETDKFDVVLGGAYNIYHGKHFGEYLWEGEEHGFKYKDRFYDDEGNKNEFNIYAKLDYHLTDQLSIYGDLQYRSIAYDATFSPYSGGGDGHNHGSVGDEVFTEIEKKYDFFNPKFGFFYNLNSNNDFYLSYARAQKEPTRTDFANGNPYPEKLDDFELGWKGKFTNFLINANAFYMLYDNQLILTGQRDNVGNQIRNNVGESHRLGLEIDTKLFINSKWDLETNFTISENKNKDFYYNFDGQLRGFGDTDLAYSPMLIANNILNFKPNQNVLISLRSNYIGEQYLSQINSPISKLDSFFINDLNIVYDMSISGFSENMKLKVLVNNIFDVKYSNHGGYYTYDEMKNGTPKTYEGTYYYPQAGTNILLALDIKF
;
A
#
# COMPACT_ATOMS: atom_id res chain seq x y z
N MET A 1 -30.48 21.87 18.95
CA MET A 1 -31.60 21.32 18.17
C MET A 1 -31.24 21.33 16.69
N LYS A 2 -30.52 20.33 16.21
CA LYS A 2 -30.33 19.98 14.78
C LYS A 2 -29.82 18.54 14.77
N LYS A 3 -30.65 17.63 15.19
CA LYS A 3 -30.53 16.19 14.97
C LYS A 3 -31.84 15.74 14.37
N ILE A 4 -31.82 14.81 13.43
CA ILE A 4 -32.97 14.23 12.70
C ILE A 4 -33.19 14.90 11.35
N LEU A 5 -32.46 14.46 10.32
CA LEU A 5 -32.92 14.48 8.92
C LEU A 5 -32.13 13.47 8.06
N PHE A 6 -32.17 12.19 8.42
CA PHE A 6 -31.56 11.13 7.58
C PHE A 6 -32.34 9.79 7.57
N ILE A 7 -33.60 9.76 8.03
CA ILE A 7 -34.37 8.49 8.12
C ILE A 7 -35.74 8.58 7.36
N THR A 8 -35.89 9.37 6.34
CA THR A 8 -37.14 9.44 5.59
C THR A 8 -36.98 9.41 4.08
N LEU A 9 -36.16 8.48 3.55
CA LEU A 9 -36.11 8.23 2.11
C LEU A 9 -36.20 6.73 1.74
N LEU A 10 -36.74 5.90 2.60
CA LEU A 10 -36.86 4.45 2.40
C LEU A 10 -38.29 3.92 2.29
N SER A 11 -39.29 4.77 2.08
CA SER A 11 -40.68 4.30 2.04
C SER A 11 -41.49 4.87 0.88
N SER A 12 -41.06 4.67 -0.36
CA SER A 12 -41.95 4.74 -1.53
C SER A 12 -41.28 4.29 -2.82
N ILE A 13 -40.91 3.02 -2.92
CA ILE A 13 -40.69 2.37 -4.22
C ILE A 13 -41.33 0.99 -4.12
N SER A 14 -42.64 0.93 -4.36
CA SER A 14 -43.32 -0.32 -4.70
C SER A 14 -43.82 -0.23 -6.13
N THR A 15 -43.51 -1.30 -6.87
CA THR A 15 -44.11 -1.78 -8.11
C THR A 15 -43.85 -1.01 -9.40
N TYR A 16 -42.85 -1.51 -10.14
CA TYR A 16 -43.03 -1.89 -11.53
C TYR A 16 -41.96 -2.95 -11.90
N SER A 17 -42.37 -4.21 -11.85
CA SER A 17 -41.59 -5.34 -12.33
C SER A 17 -41.81 -5.47 -13.83
N GLN A 18 -40.83 -5.11 -14.64
CA GLN A 18 -40.68 -5.62 -15.98
C GLN A 18 -39.52 -6.62 -16.01
N LYS A 19 -39.85 -7.87 -16.31
CA LYS A 19 -38.86 -8.91 -16.61
C LYS A 19 -38.03 -8.47 -17.81
N ILE A 20 -36.79 -8.12 -17.55
CA ILE A 20 -35.74 -8.08 -18.59
C ILE A 20 -34.87 -9.31 -18.36
N SER A 21 -35.06 -10.30 -19.25
CA SER A 21 -34.14 -11.42 -19.37
C SER A 21 -32.90 -10.96 -20.09
N ASN A 22 -31.88 -10.62 -19.33
CA ASN A 22 -30.48 -10.60 -19.79
C ASN A 22 -29.66 -11.42 -18.81
N SER A 23 -29.73 -12.73 -18.94
CA SER A 23 -28.83 -13.72 -18.41
C SER A 23 -27.58 -13.78 -19.30
N HIS A 24 -26.75 -12.77 -19.30
CA HIS A 24 -25.41 -12.83 -19.88
C HIS A 24 -24.51 -11.87 -19.10
N GLU A 25 -23.77 -12.43 -18.16
CA GLU A 25 -22.51 -12.01 -17.59
C GLU A 25 -22.25 -12.50 -16.14
N LEU A 26 -23.09 -13.41 -15.61
CA LEU A 26 -22.88 -13.97 -14.28
C LEU A 26 -22.59 -15.49 -14.26
N ASP A 27 -22.68 -16.16 -15.41
CA ASP A 27 -22.49 -17.61 -15.49
C ASP A 27 -21.74 -18.04 -16.78
N SER A 28 -20.60 -17.47 -17.07
CA SER A 28 -19.73 -18.04 -18.10
C SER A 28 -18.27 -18.15 -17.63
N ILE A 29 -18.08 -18.84 -16.53
CA ILE A 29 -16.83 -19.55 -16.30
C ILE A 29 -17.22 -21.01 -16.08
N SER A 30 -17.67 -21.67 -17.16
CA SER A 30 -17.77 -23.12 -17.19
C SER A 30 -16.47 -23.66 -17.75
N SER A 31 -15.66 -24.23 -16.86
CA SER A 31 -14.88 -25.45 -17.07
C SER A 31 -14.00 -25.54 -18.32
N ILE A 32 -13.07 -24.63 -18.50
CA ILE A 32 -11.68 -24.99 -18.81
C ILE A 32 -10.90 -24.42 -17.63
N GLN A 33 -10.46 -25.25 -16.69
CA GLN A 33 -9.56 -24.82 -15.63
C GLN A 33 -8.29 -24.30 -16.32
N ASN A 34 -8.21 -22.99 -16.43
CA ASN A 34 -7.02 -22.35 -16.96
C ASN A 34 -5.96 -22.43 -15.84
N LEU A 35 -4.78 -22.94 -16.14
CA LEU A 35 -3.69 -23.05 -15.15
C LEU A 35 -3.38 -21.71 -14.45
N ASP A 36 -3.61 -20.59 -15.13
CA ASP A 36 -3.54 -19.25 -14.50
C ASP A 36 -4.57 -19.11 -13.37
N GLU A 37 -5.81 -19.58 -13.56
CA GLU A 37 -6.87 -19.55 -12.54
C GLU A 37 -6.55 -20.48 -11.38
N VAL A 38 -6.08 -21.70 -11.63
CA VAL A 38 -5.71 -22.66 -10.58
C VAL A 38 -4.62 -22.13 -9.68
N THR A 39 -3.64 -21.43 -10.23
CA THR A 39 -2.56 -20.80 -9.44
C THR A 39 -3.11 -19.65 -8.58
N VAL A 40 -3.97 -18.83 -9.16
CA VAL A 40 -4.62 -17.71 -8.47
C VAL A 40 -5.46 -18.22 -7.31
N ASP A 41 -6.24 -19.26 -7.53
CA ASP A 41 -7.14 -19.84 -6.53
C ASP A 41 -6.39 -20.46 -5.35
N ALA A 42 -5.23 -21.05 -5.58
CA ALA A 42 -4.40 -21.61 -4.49
C ALA A 42 -3.84 -20.53 -3.55
N LEU A 43 -3.52 -19.33 -4.09
CA LEU A 43 -2.86 -18.24 -3.35
C LEU A 43 -3.85 -17.22 -2.78
N ARG A 44 -5.09 -17.18 -3.24
CA ARG A 44 -6.09 -16.17 -2.88
C ARG A 44 -7.23 -16.71 -2.04
N ALA A 45 -7.98 -15.80 -1.41
CA ALA A 45 -9.24 -16.13 -0.81
C ALA A 45 -10.30 -16.35 -1.89
N LYS A 46 -11.01 -17.47 -1.81
CA LYS A 46 -12.18 -17.80 -2.64
C LYS A 46 -13.45 -17.21 -2.04
N ASN A 47 -14.57 -17.30 -2.78
CA ASN A 47 -15.85 -16.77 -2.30
C ASN A 47 -16.36 -17.44 -1.02
N ASP A 48 -16.01 -18.69 -0.79
CA ASP A 48 -16.34 -19.49 0.38
C ASP A 48 -15.29 -19.43 1.50
N THR A 49 -14.15 -18.76 1.27
CA THR A 49 -13.18 -18.50 2.34
C THR A 49 -13.76 -17.50 3.35
N PRO A 50 -13.72 -17.80 4.68
CA PRO A 50 -14.33 -16.96 5.71
C PRO A 50 -13.46 -15.74 6.08
N VAL A 51 -13.10 -14.94 5.08
CA VAL A 51 -12.33 -13.69 5.24
C VAL A 51 -12.94 -12.56 4.39
N PRO A 52 -12.86 -11.30 4.83
CA PRO A 52 -13.32 -10.16 4.04
C PRO A 52 -12.29 -9.79 2.97
N PHE A 53 -12.67 -9.82 1.72
CA PHE A 53 -11.81 -9.40 0.62
C PHE A 53 -12.57 -8.63 -0.48
N LYS A 54 -11.81 -7.92 -1.33
CA LYS A 54 -12.29 -7.29 -2.57
C LYS A 54 -11.31 -7.57 -3.70
N ASN A 55 -11.84 -8.00 -4.83
CA ASN A 55 -11.10 -8.13 -6.07
C ASN A 55 -11.29 -6.88 -6.92
N ILE A 56 -10.21 -6.37 -7.49
CA ILE A 56 -10.20 -5.29 -8.48
C ILE A 56 -9.59 -5.87 -9.76
N ALA A 57 -10.40 -5.98 -10.79
CA ALA A 57 -9.98 -6.57 -12.06
C ALA A 57 -9.27 -5.53 -12.94
N LYS A 58 -8.47 -6.00 -13.90
CA LYS A 58 -7.81 -5.19 -14.94
C LYS A 58 -8.78 -4.24 -15.64
N ALA A 59 -9.98 -4.74 -15.98
CA ALA A 59 -11.01 -3.95 -16.63
C ALA A 59 -11.42 -2.70 -15.82
N ASP A 60 -11.34 -2.74 -14.49
CA ASP A 60 -11.64 -1.59 -13.64
C ASP A 60 -10.40 -0.69 -13.46
N LEU A 61 -9.21 -1.28 -13.33
CA LEU A 61 -7.95 -0.54 -13.25
C LEU A 61 -7.72 0.31 -14.52
N VAL A 62 -7.92 -0.24 -15.70
CA VAL A 62 -7.72 0.45 -16.99
C VAL A 62 -8.57 1.72 -17.08
N LYS A 63 -9.80 1.73 -16.53
CA LYS A 63 -10.70 2.89 -16.59
C LYS A 63 -10.16 4.10 -15.81
N ILE A 64 -9.34 3.89 -14.78
CA ILE A 64 -8.90 4.91 -13.82
C ILE A 64 -7.38 5.09 -13.78
N ASN A 65 -6.61 4.19 -14.40
CA ASN A 65 -5.16 4.32 -14.48
C ASN A 65 -4.78 5.33 -15.58
N LEU A 66 -4.40 6.54 -15.17
CA LEU A 66 -3.89 7.56 -16.08
C LEU A 66 -2.40 7.88 -15.85
N ALA A 67 -1.93 7.87 -14.59
CA ALA A 67 -0.52 8.00 -14.21
C ALA A 67 -0.31 7.74 -12.72
N GLN A 68 -1.39 7.55 -11.97
CA GLN A 68 -1.37 7.50 -10.50
C GLN A 68 -0.80 6.16 -10.01
N ASP A 69 -0.26 6.19 -8.80
CA ASP A 69 0.22 5.00 -8.09
C ASP A 69 -0.92 4.07 -7.66
N ILE A 70 -0.60 2.81 -7.40
CA ILE A 70 -1.57 1.79 -6.97
C ILE A 70 -2.41 2.24 -5.75
N PRO A 71 -1.86 2.85 -4.68
CA PRO A 71 -2.64 3.39 -3.57
C PRO A 71 -3.82 4.27 -4.00
N THR A 72 -3.60 5.17 -4.95
CA THR A 72 -4.65 6.05 -5.50
C THR A 72 -5.74 5.28 -6.23
N LEU A 73 -5.38 4.22 -6.96
CA LEU A 73 -6.34 3.41 -7.73
C LEU A 73 -7.24 2.58 -6.83
N ILE A 74 -6.75 2.17 -5.64
CA ILE A 74 -7.50 1.33 -4.70
C ILE A 74 -8.17 2.11 -3.56
N LYS A 75 -8.05 3.44 -3.49
CA LYS A 75 -8.55 4.30 -2.39
C LYS A 75 -10.05 4.17 -2.10
N ASN A 76 -10.84 3.71 -3.07
CA ASN A 76 -12.28 3.49 -2.91
C ASN A 76 -12.64 2.08 -2.39
N THR A 77 -11.69 1.35 -1.80
CA THR A 77 -11.94 0.07 -1.11
C THR A 77 -12.35 0.34 0.34
N PRO A 78 -13.24 -0.47 0.96
CA PRO A 78 -13.59 -0.33 2.37
C PRO A 78 -12.36 -0.29 3.27
N SER A 79 -12.37 0.58 4.29
CA SER A 79 -11.31 0.74 5.30
C SER A 79 -9.93 1.14 4.77
N VAL A 80 -9.79 1.50 3.49
CA VAL A 80 -8.54 1.95 2.90
C VAL A 80 -8.45 3.47 2.98
N LEU A 81 -7.38 3.96 3.61
CA LEU A 81 -6.93 5.35 3.52
C LEU A 81 -5.70 5.41 2.62
N MET A 82 -5.61 6.43 1.80
CA MET A 82 -4.46 6.71 0.95
C MET A 82 -3.93 8.10 1.26
N HIS A 83 -2.63 8.26 1.29
CA HIS A 83 -2.01 9.57 1.30
C HIS A 83 -0.94 9.70 0.19
N SER A 84 -0.60 10.96 -0.14
CA SER A 84 0.40 11.31 -1.13
C SER A 84 1.12 12.57 -0.68
N ASP A 85 2.43 12.53 -0.63
CA ASP A 85 3.26 13.63 -0.14
C ASP A 85 3.30 14.78 -1.17
N GLY A 86 3.47 14.46 -2.45
CA GLY A 86 3.43 15.45 -3.54
C GLY A 86 2.04 15.98 -3.89
N GLY A 87 0.98 15.47 -3.24
CA GLY A 87 -0.39 15.97 -3.33
C GLY A 87 -1.17 15.62 -4.60
N THR A 88 -0.64 14.76 -5.47
CA THR A 88 -1.27 14.39 -6.77
C THR A 88 -1.57 12.90 -6.91
N GLY A 89 -1.05 12.05 -6.00
CA GLY A 89 -1.10 10.59 -6.11
C GLY A 89 -0.11 10.03 -7.13
N ILE A 90 0.94 10.78 -7.46
CA ILE A 90 2.09 10.39 -8.27
C ILE A 90 3.35 10.64 -7.44
N GLY A 91 4.25 9.67 -7.38
CA GLY A 91 5.48 9.73 -6.57
C GLY A 91 5.30 9.03 -5.22
N TYR A 92 5.53 9.74 -4.11
CA TYR A 92 5.36 9.14 -2.78
C TYR A 92 3.90 9.03 -2.41
N SER A 93 3.46 7.81 -2.20
CA SER A 93 2.12 7.47 -1.75
C SER A 93 2.15 6.25 -0.83
N ALA A 94 1.19 6.15 0.10
CA ALA A 94 1.07 5.04 1.00
C ALA A 94 -0.39 4.73 1.36
N ILE A 95 -0.62 3.60 2.04
CA ILE A 95 -1.95 3.15 2.44
C ILE A 95 -2.00 2.76 3.90
N HIS A 96 -3.18 2.95 4.49
CA HIS A 96 -3.56 2.35 5.78
C HIS A 96 -4.80 1.49 5.57
N ILE A 97 -4.89 0.35 6.24
CA ILE A 97 -6.07 -0.53 6.22
C ILE A 97 -6.53 -0.73 7.66
N ARG A 98 -7.80 -0.36 7.97
CA ARG A 98 -8.35 -0.43 9.33
C ARG A 98 -7.46 0.26 10.38
N GLY A 99 -6.87 1.42 10.04
CA GLY A 99 -5.94 2.13 10.91
C GLY A 99 -4.59 1.45 11.14
N SER A 100 -4.29 0.37 10.41
CA SER A 100 -2.95 -0.22 10.37
C SER A 100 -2.14 0.43 9.28
N ASP A 101 -0.92 0.88 9.63
CA ASP A 101 0.00 1.51 8.70
C ASP A 101 0.58 0.48 7.69
N GLU A 102 1.28 0.98 6.70
CA GLU A 102 1.85 0.19 5.61
C GLU A 102 2.83 -0.89 6.07
N THR A 103 3.52 -0.70 7.22
CA THR A 103 4.41 -1.75 7.78
C THR A 103 3.64 -3.00 8.22
N ARG A 104 2.32 -2.91 8.32
CA ARG A 104 1.39 -3.97 8.72
C ARG A 104 0.50 -4.45 7.58
N VAL A 105 0.74 -3.93 6.37
CA VAL A 105 0.04 -4.35 5.15
C VAL A 105 1.00 -5.13 4.27
N ASN A 106 0.74 -6.41 4.10
CA ASN A 106 1.58 -7.26 3.26
C ASN A 106 1.19 -7.13 1.79
N VAL A 107 2.18 -7.03 0.92
CA VAL A 107 2.00 -6.98 -0.54
C VAL A 107 2.74 -8.13 -1.18
N THR A 108 2.06 -8.86 -2.05
CA THR A 108 2.68 -9.91 -2.86
C THR A 108 2.43 -9.67 -4.35
N ILE A 109 3.40 -10.01 -5.17
CA ILE A 109 3.28 -10.04 -6.63
C ILE A 109 3.45 -11.50 -7.08
N ASN A 110 2.38 -12.11 -7.59
CA ASN A 110 2.30 -13.55 -7.92
C ASN A 110 2.68 -14.46 -6.73
N GLY A 111 2.29 -14.06 -5.50
CA GLY A 111 2.64 -14.77 -4.27
C GLY A 111 4.04 -14.47 -3.70
N VAL A 112 4.93 -13.84 -4.46
CA VAL A 112 6.26 -13.42 -3.98
C VAL A 112 6.12 -12.17 -3.12
N PRO A 113 6.67 -12.14 -1.87
CA PRO A 113 6.66 -10.95 -1.02
C PRO A 113 7.34 -9.76 -1.69
N TYR A 114 6.75 -8.57 -1.57
CA TYR A 114 7.26 -7.34 -2.16
C TYR A 114 7.67 -6.27 -1.13
N ASN A 115 7.14 -6.33 0.09
CA ASN A 115 7.58 -5.44 1.16
C ASN A 115 9.10 -5.54 1.37
N ASP A 116 9.76 -4.42 1.58
CA ASP A 116 11.14 -4.40 2.03
C ASP A 116 11.29 -5.18 3.35
N SER A 117 12.34 -5.98 3.45
CA SER A 117 12.47 -6.93 4.56
C SER A 117 12.84 -6.30 5.90
N GLU A 118 13.45 -5.12 5.91
CA GLU A 118 13.85 -4.40 7.13
C GLU A 118 12.83 -3.34 7.55
N SER A 119 12.41 -2.45 6.64
CA SER A 119 11.41 -1.43 6.92
C SER A 119 9.98 -1.97 6.95
N MET A 120 9.73 -3.10 6.27
CA MET A 120 8.42 -3.73 6.04
C MET A 120 7.44 -2.85 5.26
N ASN A 121 7.90 -1.75 4.70
CA ASN A 121 7.12 -0.85 3.84
C ASN A 121 7.11 -1.33 2.39
N VAL A 122 6.16 -0.78 1.63
CA VAL A 122 6.15 -0.83 0.17
C VAL A 122 6.30 0.60 -0.35
N TYR A 123 7.41 0.87 -0.98
CA TYR A 123 7.65 2.13 -1.66
C TYR A 123 7.04 2.07 -3.06
N TRP A 124 5.79 2.53 -3.19
CA TRP A 124 5.01 2.43 -4.43
C TRP A 124 5.62 3.19 -5.59
N VAL A 125 6.39 4.22 -5.30
CA VAL A 125 7.19 4.98 -6.26
C VAL A 125 8.18 4.09 -7.04
N ASN A 126 8.61 2.95 -6.46
CA ASN A 126 9.46 1.94 -7.10
C ASN A 126 8.70 1.00 -8.06
N LEU A 127 7.37 1.15 -8.17
CA LEU A 127 6.50 0.44 -9.10
C LEU A 127 5.78 1.39 -10.08
N PRO A 128 6.48 2.26 -10.81
CA PRO A 128 5.85 3.23 -11.69
C PRO A 128 5.04 2.53 -12.79
N ASP A 129 3.78 2.94 -12.96
CA ASP A 129 2.87 2.38 -13.96
C ASP A 129 2.71 0.83 -13.91
N PHE A 130 3.01 0.22 -12.76
CA PHE A 130 2.93 -1.23 -12.65
C PHE A 130 1.49 -1.74 -12.83
N SER A 131 0.48 -0.94 -12.44
CA SER A 131 -0.94 -1.23 -12.64
C SER A 131 -1.32 -1.52 -14.10
N SER A 132 -0.55 -1.01 -15.09
CA SER A 132 -0.72 -1.33 -16.52
C SER A 132 -0.30 -2.77 -16.86
N SER A 133 0.45 -3.46 -15.98
CA SER A 133 0.88 -4.86 -16.14
C SER A 133 0.20 -5.79 -15.13
N VAL A 134 -0.90 -5.34 -14.51
CA VAL A 134 -1.66 -6.09 -13.50
C VAL A 134 -2.94 -6.66 -14.12
N GLU A 135 -3.22 -7.93 -13.86
CA GLU A 135 -4.47 -8.59 -14.23
C GLU A 135 -5.54 -8.37 -13.17
N SER A 136 -5.16 -8.45 -11.90
CA SER A 136 -6.07 -8.19 -10.78
C SER A 136 -5.33 -7.93 -9.49
N ILE A 137 -6.00 -7.24 -8.56
CA ILE A 137 -5.55 -7.03 -7.18
C ILE A 137 -6.62 -7.59 -6.25
N GLN A 138 -6.25 -8.50 -5.36
CA GLN A 138 -7.12 -8.89 -4.25
C GLN A 138 -6.64 -8.18 -2.98
N ILE A 139 -7.54 -7.48 -2.33
CA ILE A 139 -7.30 -6.81 -1.05
C ILE A 139 -8.04 -7.59 0.02
N GLN A 140 -7.31 -8.22 0.94
CA GLN A 140 -7.86 -8.86 2.13
C GLN A 140 -7.66 -7.90 3.31
N ARG A 141 -8.67 -7.78 4.16
CA ARG A 141 -8.65 -6.90 5.33
C ARG A 141 -8.53 -7.77 6.59
N GLY A 142 -7.83 -7.25 7.61
CA GLY A 142 -7.45 -8.04 8.79
C GLY A 142 -6.30 -9.00 8.51
N VAL A 143 -6.19 -10.05 9.30
CA VAL A 143 -5.06 -11.02 9.22
C VAL A 143 -5.04 -11.78 7.88
N GLY A 144 -6.19 -12.06 7.30
CA GLY A 144 -6.27 -12.80 6.03
C GLY A 144 -5.76 -14.24 6.10
N THR A 145 -5.46 -14.84 4.95
CA THR A 145 -4.99 -16.24 4.83
C THR A 145 -3.46 -16.31 4.87
N SER A 146 -2.90 -17.47 5.27
CA SER A 146 -1.44 -17.68 5.32
C SER A 146 -0.77 -17.68 3.96
N THR A 147 -1.53 -17.86 2.87
CA THR A 147 -1.06 -17.77 1.49
C THR A 147 -0.65 -16.36 1.08
N ASN A 148 -1.07 -15.32 1.82
CA ASN A 148 -0.66 -13.93 1.58
C ASN A 148 0.79 -13.63 1.97
N GLY A 149 1.51 -14.60 2.50
CA GLY A 149 2.88 -14.42 2.97
C GLY A 149 2.97 -14.16 4.46
N ALA A 150 4.19 -13.97 4.89
CA ALA A 150 4.54 -13.96 6.29
C ALA A 150 4.13 -12.69 7.04
N GLY A 151 4.05 -11.56 6.34
CA GLY A 151 3.79 -10.24 6.92
C GLY A 151 2.33 -9.83 7.01
N ALA A 152 1.36 -10.68 6.60
CA ALA A 152 -0.07 -10.34 6.66
C ALA A 152 -0.51 -10.16 8.12
N PHE A 153 -0.82 -8.92 8.50
CA PHE A 153 -1.14 -8.53 9.86
C PHE A 153 -2.41 -7.67 9.92
N GLY A 154 -2.37 -6.42 9.43
CA GLY A 154 -3.53 -5.53 9.38
C GLY A 154 -4.32 -5.60 8.07
N GLY A 155 -3.69 -6.12 7.03
CA GLY A 155 -4.26 -6.31 5.70
C GLY A 155 -3.26 -6.90 4.72
N SER A 156 -3.72 -7.29 3.53
CA SER A 156 -2.84 -7.74 2.46
C SER A 156 -3.35 -7.38 1.07
N LEU A 157 -2.41 -7.08 0.16
CA LEU A 157 -2.63 -6.89 -1.26
C LEU A 157 -1.95 -8.01 -2.03
N ASN A 158 -2.73 -8.78 -2.76
CA ASN A 158 -2.23 -9.85 -3.62
C ASN A 158 -2.39 -9.42 -5.09
N ILE A 159 -1.28 -9.02 -5.71
CA ILE A 159 -1.21 -8.50 -7.07
C ILE A 159 -0.88 -9.65 -8.01
N GLN A 160 -1.69 -9.84 -9.03
CA GLN A 160 -1.47 -10.76 -10.13
C GLN A 160 -0.98 -9.99 -11.35
N THR A 161 0.12 -10.39 -11.95
CA THR A 161 0.58 -9.82 -13.22
C THR A 161 -0.26 -10.31 -14.40
N ALA A 162 -0.17 -9.58 -15.51
CA ALA A 162 -0.93 -9.85 -16.71
C ALA A 162 -0.89 -11.33 -17.13
N ALA A 163 -2.04 -11.86 -17.52
CA ALA A 163 -2.16 -13.18 -18.15
C ALA A 163 -1.56 -13.15 -19.59
N ALA A 164 -1.33 -14.34 -20.16
CA ALA A 164 -0.93 -14.45 -21.55
C ALA A 164 -1.99 -13.86 -22.48
N SER A 165 -1.58 -13.16 -23.52
CA SER A 165 -2.48 -12.69 -24.57
C SER A 165 -2.65 -13.80 -25.62
N GLU A 166 -3.88 -14.09 -26.00
CA GLU A 166 -4.18 -15.05 -27.07
C GLU A 166 -3.70 -14.52 -28.44
N GLU A 167 -3.89 -13.21 -28.67
CA GLU A 167 -3.61 -12.55 -29.93
C GLU A 167 -2.39 -11.62 -29.83
N PRO A 168 -1.64 -11.42 -30.93
CA PRO A 168 -0.63 -10.37 -30.98
C PRO A 168 -1.23 -9.01 -30.68
N MET A 169 -0.51 -8.20 -29.94
CA MET A 169 -0.98 -6.87 -29.52
C MET A 169 0.16 -5.88 -29.50
N PHE A 170 -0.15 -4.66 -29.91
CA PHE A 170 0.70 -3.49 -29.68
C PHE A 170 -0.14 -2.37 -29.11
N GLU A 171 0.30 -1.78 -28.00
CA GLU A 171 -0.47 -0.75 -27.29
C GLU A 171 0.41 0.48 -27.03
N ILE A 172 -0.19 1.66 -27.23
CA ILE A 172 0.41 2.96 -26.88
C ILE A 172 -0.56 3.68 -25.94
N THR A 173 -0.06 4.09 -24.78
CA THR A 173 -0.80 4.95 -23.84
C THR A 173 -0.05 6.26 -23.66
N ASN A 174 -0.73 7.37 -23.88
CA ASN A 174 -0.21 8.71 -23.59
C ASN A 174 -1.17 9.44 -22.66
N THR A 175 -0.63 10.02 -21.59
CA THR A 175 -1.38 10.89 -20.67
C THR A 175 -0.74 12.26 -20.60
N LEU A 176 -1.57 13.28 -20.57
CA LEU A 176 -1.21 14.68 -20.30
C LEU A 176 -2.07 15.20 -19.16
N GLY A 177 -1.55 16.07 -18.33
CA GLY A 177 -2.34 16.60 -17.22
C GLY A 177 -1.77 17.82 -16.52
N SER A 178 -2.49 18.25 -15.50
CA SER A 178 -2.07 19.33 -14.60
C SER A 178 -0.70 19.02 -13.99
N PHE A 179 0.01 20.06 -13.57
CA PHE A 179 1.36 19.97 -12.98
C PHE A 179 2.37 19.35 -13.95
N ASN A 180 2.27 19.71 -15.24
CA ASN A 180 3.12 19.20 -16.31
C ASN A 180 3.20 17.66 -16.34
N THR A 181 2.14 16.99 -15.88
CA THR A 181 2.10 15.52 -15.86
C THR A 181 2.06 14.95 -17.26
N ILE A 182 3.02 14.09 -17.57
CA ILE A 182 3.14 13.37 -18.85
C ILE A 182 3.44 11.91 -18.53
N LYS A 183 2.64 11.00 -19.10
CA LYS A 183 2.94 9.57 -19.14
C LYS A 183 3.02 9.11 -20.58
N ASN A 184 4.04 8.34 -20.91
CA ASN A 184 4.17 7.63 -22.16
C ASN A 184 4.45 6.17 -21.85
N SER A 185 3.64 5.28 -22.39
CA SER A 185 3.79 3.85 -22.23
C SER A 185 3.59 3.13 -23.56
N VAL A 186 4.42 2.13 -23.82
CA VAL A 186 4.34 1.25 -24.99
C VAL A 186 4.35 -0.18 -24.49
N GLY A 187 3.34 -0.95 -24.90
CA GLY A 187 3.21 -2.36 -24.60
C GLY A 187 3.13 -3.21 -25.86
N PHE A 188 3.55 -4.47 -25.75
CA PHE A 188 3.39 -5.45 -26.82
C PHE A 188 3.16 -6.84 -26.25
N SER A 189 2.51 -7.69 -27.04
CA SER A 189 2.49 -9.14 -26.88
C SER A 189 2.61 -9.80 -28.24
N THR A 190 3.27 -10.95 -28.28
CA THR A 190 3.34 -11.78 -29.49
C THR A 190 2.09 -12.58 -29.76
N GLY A 191 1.15 -12.64 -28.75
CA GLY A 191 0.19 -13.73 -28.72
C GLY A 191 0.89 -15.08 -28.54
N PHE A 192 0.14 -16.16 -28.57
CA PHE A 192 0.75 -17.48 -28.52
C PHE A 192 1.47 -17.84 -29.83
N ILE A 193 2.76 -18.17 -29.72
CA ILE A 193 3.58 -18.73 -30.77
C ILE A 193 3.56 -20.26 -30.63
N ASN A 194 3.17 -20.97 -31.68
CA ASN A 194 3.02 -22.42 -31.67
C ASN A 194 2.13 -22.93 -30.50
N GLU A 195 1.10 -22.18 -30.14
CA GLU A 195 0.12 -22.51 -29.10
C GLU A 195 0.68 -22.57 -27.65
N ASN A 196 2.00 -22.47 -27.46
CA ASN A 196 2.63 -22.69 -26.17
C ASN A 196 3.41 -21.50 -25.60
N PHE A 197 3.96 -20.63 -26.45
CA PHE A 197 4.86 -19.57 -25.99
C PHE A 197 4.26 -18.19 -26.23
N GLU A 198 4.33 -17.34 -25.22
CA GLU A 198 3.97 -15.91 -25.32
C GLU A 198 5.11 -15.07 -24.77
N PHE A 199 5.40 -13.97 -25.43
CA PHE A 199 6.32 -12.95 -24.95
C PHE A 199 5.62 -11.60 -24.96
N SER A 200 5.63 -10.93 -23.82
CA SER A 200 5.08 -9.60 -23.68
C SER A 200 6.00 -8.66 -22.94
N GLY A 201 5.77 -7.39 -23.16
CA GLY A 201 6.54 -6.38 -22.46
C GLY A 201 5.91 -5.00 -22.51
N ARG A 202 6.37 -4.14 -21.60
CA ARG A 202 5.95 -2.74 -21.50
C ARG A 202 7.14 -1.88 -21.08
N LEU A 203 7.25 -0.71 -21.70
CA LEU A 203 8.13 0.38 -21.28
C LEU A 203 7.28 1.57 -20.91
N SER A 204 7.57 2.23 -19.81
CA SER A 204 6.81 3.39 -19.36
C SER A 204 7.71 4.47 -18.76
N ARG A 205 7.29 5.71 -18.95
CA ARG A 205 7.84 6.88 -18.29
C ARG A 205 6.73 7.80 -17.82
N ILE A 206 6.80 8.22 -16.56
CA ILE A 206 5.93 9.23 -15.96
C ILE A 206 6.80 10.40 -15.53
N LYS A 207 6.38 11.62 -15.84
CA LYS A 207 6.97 12.85 -15.34
C LYS A 207 5.86 13.76 -14.83
N SER A 208 6.05 14.37 -13.66
CA SER A 208 5.13 15.35 -13.06
C SER A 208 5.92 16.32 -12.21
N ASP A 209 5.50 17.58 -12.13
CA ASP A 209 6.10 18.56 -11.21
C ASP A 209 5.51 18.45 -9.79
N GLY A 210 4.41 17.66 -9.61
CA GLY A 210 3.67 17.57 -8.35
C GLY A 210 2.87 18.85 -8.02
N TYR A 211 2.07 18.79 -6.96
CA TYR A 211 1.32 19.95 -6.49
C TYR A 211 2.15 20.82 -5.53
N ILE A 212 2.90 20.20 -4.65
CA ILE A 212 3.81 20.88 -3.72
C ILE A 212 5.00 21.44 -4.51
N ASP A 213 5.54 22.57 -4.12
CA ASP A 213 6.72 23.14 -4.77
C ASP A 213 7.92 22.21 -4.58
N ARG A 214 8.70 21.97 -5.65
CA ARG A 214 9.80 20.99 -5.66
C ARG A 214 9.35 19.60 -5.12
N SER A 215 8.31 19.05 -5.76
CA SER A 215 7.84 17.68 -5.56
C SER A 215 7.77 16.90 -6.87
N GLY A 216 8.69 17.22 -7.77
CA GLY A 216 8.78 16.60 -9.09
C GLY A 216 9.08 15.11 -9.00
N SER A 217 8.58 14.38 -9.99
CA SER A 217 8.82 12.95 -10.16
C SER A 217 9.18 12.65 -11.60
N ASN A 218 10.26 11.89 -11.82
CA ASN A 218 10.69 11.37 -13.12
C ASN A 218 10.90 9.87 -12.98
N LEU A 219 9.84 9.14 -13.27
CA LEU A 219 9.74 7.71 -13.02
C LEU A 219 9.85 6.93 -14.33
N ARG A 220 10.63 5.87 -14.34
CA ARG A 220 10.79 4.97 -15.48
C ARG A 220 10.57 3.54 -15.04
N SER A 221 9.92 2.76 -15.89
CA SER A 221 9.76 1.33 -15.62
C SER A 221 9.76 0.50 -16.90
N TYR A 222 10.08 -0.76 -16.70
CA TYR A 222 9.83 -1.79 -17.71
C TYR A 222 9.22 -3.03 -17.05
N PHE A 223 8.52 -3.78 -17.86
CA PHE A 223 7.97 -5.09 -17.52
C PHE A 223 8.20 -6.01 -18.72
N LEU A 224 8.81 -7.15 -18.49
CA LEU A 224 9.05 -8.18 -19.49
C LEU A 224 8.54 -9.51 -18.95
N GLN A 225 7.83 -10.25 -19.77
CA GLN A 225 7.25 -11.54 -19.42
C GLN A 225 7.46 -12.54 -20.56
N GLY A 226 7.85 -13.76 -20.20
CA GLY A 226 7.82 -14.91 -21.08
C GLY A 226 6.95 -16.00 -20.44
N ILE A 227 6.03 -16.55 -21.19
CA ILE A 227 5.13 -17.61 -20.74
C ILE A 227 5.33 -18.84 -21.63
N TYR A 228 5.47 -20.00 -20.99
CA TYR A 228 5.24 -21.30 -21.58
C TYR A 228 4.02 -21.94 -20.96
N LYS A 229 3.11 -22.42 -21.78
CA LYS A 229 1.87 -23.06 -21.33
C LYS A 229 1.59 -24.29 -22.19
N ASP A 230 1.27 -25.41 -21.54
CA ASP A 230 0.65 -26.58 -22.16
C ASP A 230 -0.56 -27.04 -21.31
N GLU A 231 -1.07 -28.23 -21.56
CA GLU A 231 -2.26 -28.76 -20.85
C GLU A 231 -2.06 -28.88 -19.32
N ASN A 232 -0.84 -29.10 -18.85
CA ASN A 232 -0.54 -29.39 -17.45
C ASN A 232 0.51 -28.45 -16.83
N THR A 233 1.19 -27.65 -17.64
CA THR A 233 2.34 -26.85 -17.20
C THR A 233 2.14 -25.38 -17.57
N LEU A 234 2.37 -24.49 -16.59
CA LEU A 234 2.50 -23.05 -16.82
C LEU A 234 3.80 -22.58 -16.21
N ILE A 235 4.70 -22.03 -17.02
CA ILE A 235 5.93 -21.38 -16.57
C ILE A 235 5.86 -19.91 -16.96
N LYS A 236 6.02 -19.01 -15.96
CA LYS A 236 6.13 -17.57 -16.17
C LYS A 236 7.51 -17.11 -15.73
N LEU A 237 8.23 -16.50 -16.63
CA LEU A 237 9.47 -15.78 -16.35
C LEU A 237 9.19 -14.28 -16.43
N LEU A 238 9.45 -13.55 -15.35
CA LEU A 238 9.22 -12.12 -15.26
C LEU A 238 10.51 -11.38 -14.92
N ASN A 239 10.69 -10.24 -15.56
CA ASN A 239 11.66 -9.24 -15.16
C ASN A 239 11.00 -7.87 -15.25
N PHE A 240 10.93 -7.17 -14.12
CA PHE A 240 10.38 -5.83 -14.08
C PHE A 240 11.21 -4.93 -13.16
N ALA A 241 11.24 -3.65 -13.50
CA ALA A 241 12.00 -2.68 -12.73
C ALA A 241 11.31 -1.31 -12.69
N GLY A 242 11.57 -0.59 -11.60
CA GLY A 242 11.33 0.83 -11.45
C GLY A 242 12.63 1.58 -11.20
N HIS A 243 12.73 2.77 -11.74
CA HIS A 243 13.75 3.76 -11.44
C HIS A 243 13.09 5.09 -11.20
N GLU A 244 13.22 5.59 -9.99
CA GLU A 244 12.76 6.90 -9.58
C GLU A 244 13.91 7.90 -9.50
N ILE A 245 13.61 9.14 -9.85
CA ILE A 245 14.31 10.34 -9.46
C ILE A 245 13.21 11.30 -9.04
N THR A 246 13.12 11.59 -7.76
CA THR A 246 12.05 12.38 -7.16
C THR A 246 12.62 13.44 -6.27
N ASP A 247 12.02 14.62 -6.31
CA ASP A 247 12.30 15.66 -5.33
C ASP A 247 11.74 15.22 -3.96
N GLN A 248 12.40 15.64 -2.88
CA GLN A 248 11.99 15.29 -1.53
C GLN A 248 10.77 16.10 -1.09
N SER A 249 9.58 15.49 -1.08
CA SER A 249 8.32 16.14 -0.69
C SER A 249 7.79 15.71 0.68
N TRP A 250 8.57 14.98 1.46
CA TRP A 250 8.16 14.36 2.73
C TRP A 250 8.27 15.26 3.99
N TYR A 251 8.63 16.54 3.83
CA TYR A 251 8.79 17.45 4.98
C TYR A 251 7.45 17.91 5.57
N GLY A 252 6.43 18.09 4.69
CA GLY A 252 5.14 18.66 5.08
C GLY A 252 5.23 20.15 5.44
N VAL A 253 4.12 20.74 5.84
CA VAL A 253 4.02 22.15 6.26
C VAL A 253 3.32 22.28 7.61
N ASP A 254 3.76 23.21 8.45
CA ASP A 254 3.07 23.54 9.70
C ASP A 254 1.70 24.22 9.44
N GLY A 255 0.91 24.39 10.51
CA GLY A 255 -0.45 24.89 10.41
C GLY A 255 -0.57 26.38 9.97
N GLU A 256 0.46 27.20 10.15
CA GLU A 256 0.47 28.61 9.69
C GLU A 256 0.87 28.66 8.23
N THR A 257 1.89 27.94 7.84
CA THR A 257 2.33 27.78 6.45
C THR A 257 1.24 27.13 5.61
N LEU A 258 0.49 26.15 6.15
CA LEU A 258 -0.66 25.56 5.49
C LEU A 258 -1.71 26.59 5.06
N LYS A 259 -1.88 27.68 5.81
CA LYS A 259 -2.86 28.76 5.51
C LYS A 259 -2.30 29.81 4.57
N SER A 260 -1.02 30.14 4.72
CA SER A 260 -0.36 31.25 3.97
C SER A 260 0.25 30.77 2.65
N ASN A 261 0.89 29.61 2.63
CA ASN A 261 1.54 29.02 1.46
C ASN A 261 1.44 27.50 1.45
N ARG A 262 0.29 26.96 1.03
CA ARG A 262 0.00 25.51 1.02
C ARG A 262 0.97 24.67 0.19
N ARG A 263 1.66 25.27 -0.76
CA ARG A 263 2.57 24.56 -1.68
C ARG A 263 4.02 24.56 -1.21
N TYR A 264 4.31 25.28 -0.12
CA TYR A 264 5.67 25.37 0.41
C TYR A 264 6.28 23.99 0.70
N ASN A 265 7.58 23.87 0.41
CA ASN A 265 8.40 22.73 0.74
C ASN A 265 9.76 23.23 1.22
N ALA A 266 10.19 22.78 2.39
CA ALA A 266 11.47 23.19 2.97
C ALA A 266 12.66 22.41 2.41
N ALA A 267 12.44 21.40 1.57
CA ALA A 267 13.50 20.57 1.02
C ALA A 267 14.58 21.42 0.32
N GLY A 268 15.84 21.26 0.74
CA GLY A 268 16.98 21.92 0.16
C GLY A 268 17.06 23.44 0.39
N GLU A 269 16.20 24.01 1.26
CA GLU A 269 16.20 25.44 1.55
C GLU A 269 17.48 25.86 2.29
N TYR A 270 18.10 26.94 1.84
CA TYR A 270 19.21 27.57 2.51
C TYR A 270 19.18 29.08 2.33
N TYR A 271 19.93 29.80 3.16
CA TYR A 271 19.98 31.25 3.16
C TYR A 271 21.36 31.73 2.71
N HIS A 272 21.40 32.66 1.77
CA HIS A 272 22.62 33.39 1.44
C HIS A 272 23.00 34.36 2.54
N LYS A 273 24.27 34.85 2.54
CA LYS A 273 24.80 35.81 3.54
C LYS A 273 24.00 37.12 3.60
N ASP A 274 23.31 37.52 2.53
CA ASP A 274 22.42 38.67 2.44
C ASP A 274 20.99 38.38 2.96
N GLY A 275 20.70 37.13 3.34
CA GLY A 275 19.41 36.69 3.86
C GLY A 275 18.41 36.24 2.78
N ASP A 276 18.81 36.21 1.51
CA ASP A 276 17.98 35.69 0.44
C ASP A 276 17.87 34.16 0.51
N ILE A 277 16.65 33.63 0.29
CA ILE A 277 16.37 32.20 0.29
C ILE A 277 16.79 31.60 -1.06
N ALA A 278 17.51 30.49 -1.01
CA ALA A 278 17.83 29.65 -2.15
C ALA A 278 17.52 28.18 -1.85
N TYR A 279 17.58 27.36 -2.89
CA TYR A 279 17.25 25.94 -2.79
C TYR A 279 18.31 25.11 -3.50
N TYR A 280 18.73 24.05 -2.85
CA TYR A 280 19.66 23.09 -3.42
C TYR A 280 18.95 22.25 -4.50
N GLU A 281 19.49 22.26 -5.72
CA GLU A 281 18.83 21.65 -6.88
C GLU A 281 18.84 20.13 -6.90
N ASN A 282 19.81 19.48 -6.19
CA ASN A 282 19.94 18.03 -6.17
C ASN A 282 19.42 17.41 -4.85
N GLN A 283 18.45 18.05 -4.22
CA GLN A 283 17.73 17.47 -3.06
C GLN A 283 16.80 16.34 -3.54
N ASP A 284 17.41 15.26 -4.07
CA ASP A 284 16.76 14.18 -4.78
C ASP A 284 16.75 12.89 -3.96
N ASP A 285 15.75 12.06 -4.22
CA ASP A 285 15.80 10.61 -4.02
C ASP A 285 15.96 9.91 -5.38
N ASN A 286 16.92 9.02 -5.47
CA ASN A 286 17.29 8.32 -6.69
C ASN A 286 17.47 6.84 -6.39
N TYR A 287 16.46 6.04 -6.65
CA TYR A 287 16.49 4.61 -6.34
C TYR A 287 16.03 3.77 -7.54
N LYS A 288 16.70 2.65 -7.74
CA LYS A 288 16.36 1.68 -8.77
C LYS A 288 16.18 0.30 -8.14
N GLN A 289 15.12 -0.39 -8.54
CA GLN A 289 14.84 -1.76 -8.11
C GLN A 289 14.55 -2.66 -9.31
N ASP A 290 15.33 -3.72 -9.46
CA ASP A 290 15.16 -4.77 -10.48
C ASP A 290 14.60 -6.03 -9.80
N ASN A 291 13.54 -6.60 -10.38
CA ASN A 291 12.84 -7.78 -9.85
C ASN A 291 12.83 -8.89 -10.91
N TYR A 292 13.19 -10.09 -10.50
CA TYR A 292 13.19 -11.30 -11.33
C TYR A 292 12.33 -12.36 -10.64
N GLN A 293 11.40 -12.98 -11.36
CA GLN A 293 10.57 -14.05 -10.85
C GLN A 293 10.49 -15.18 -11.87
N LEU A 294 10.59 -16.42 -11.40
CA LEU A 294 10.27 -17.63 -12.14
C LEU A 294 9.15 -18.35 -11.39
N ASN A 295 7.99 -18.46 -11.99
CA ASN A 295 6.85 -19.20 -11.44
C ASN A 295 6.61 -20.43 -12.30
N TRP A 296 6.61 -21.60 -11.67
CA TRP A 296 6.34 -22.89 -12.29
C TRP A 296 5.12 -23.53 -11.63
N ASN A 297 4.06 -23.69 -12.40
CA ASN A 297 2.82 -24.33 -12.00
C ASN A 297 2.67 -25.64 -12.79
N GLN A 298 2.33 -26.71 -12.09
CA GLN A 298 2.21 -28.04 -12.65
C GLN A 298 0.99 -28.77 -12.12
N ILE A 299 0.09 -29.20 -13.01
CA ILE A 299 -0.94 -30.17 -12.67
C ILE A 299 -0.30 -31.55 -12.59
N LEU A 300 -0.41 -32.15 -11.42
CA LEU A 300 0.12 -33.48 -11.13
C LEU A 300 -1.00 -34.52 -11.24
N ASN A 301 -0.61 -35.81 -11.18
CA ASN A 301 -1.58 -36.90 -11.15
C ASN A 301 -2.53 -36.80 -9.94
N ASN A 302 -3.74 -37.32 -10.09
CA ASN A 302 -4.78 -37.36 -9.05
C ASN A 302 -5.29 -35.96 -8.60
N GLY A 303 -5.23 -34.95 -9.46
CA GLY A 303 -5.77 -33.61 -9.20
C GLY A 303 -4.99 -32.77 -8.20
N TRP A 304 -3.72 -33.08 -7.96
CA TRP A 304 -2.82 -32.17 -7.25
C TRP A 304 -2.24 -31.12 -8.20
N THR A 305 -2.06 -29.91 -7.70
CA THR A 305 -1.35 -28.83 -8.40
C THR A 305 -0.20 -28.36 -7.53
N SER A 306 0.99 -28.26 -8.14
CA SER A 306 2.16 -27.70 -7.48
C SER A 306 2.47 -26.32 -8.04
N ASN A 307 2.91 -25.39 -7.19
CA ASN A 307 3.43 -24.10 -7.54
C ASN A 307 4.81 -23.94 -6.91
N ILE A 308 5.79 -23.50 -7.67
CA ILE A 308 7.13 -23.14 -7.22
C ILE A 308 7.47 -21.77 -7.81
N GLY A 309 7.75 -20.81 -6.93
CA GLY A 309 8.22 -19.48 -7.31
C GLY A 309 9.64 -19.24 -6.82
N LEU A 310 10.53 -18.86 -7.72
CA LEU A 310 11.87 -18.37 -7.38
C LEU A 310 11.90 -16.87 -7.62
N HIS A 311 12.54 -16.12 -6.75
CA HIS A 311 12.65 -14.67 -6.90
C HIS A 311 14.03 -14.14 -6.54
N TYR A 312 14.38 -13.04 -7.17
CA TYR A 312 15.54 -12.22 -6.84
C TYR A 312 15.21 -10.76 -7.09
N THR A 313 15.40 -9.92 -6.07
CA THR A 313 15.25 -8.47 -6.13
C THR A 313 16.59 -7.83 -5.80
N TYR A 314 17.00 -6.86 -6.60
CA TYR A 314 18.15 -6.02 -6.33
C TYR A 314 17.72 -4.55 -6.32
N GLY A 315 17.95 -3.89 -5.21
CA GLY A 315 17.67 -2.48 -5.02
C GLY A 315 18.94 -1.70 -4.72
N ARG A 316 19.09 -0.53 -5.34
CA ARG A 316 20.18 0.39 -5.03
C ARG A 316 19.79 1.82 -5.33
N GLY A 317 20.08 2.71 -4.39
CA GLY A 317 19.86 4.13 -4.57
C GLY A 317 20.31 4.93 -3.36
N TYR A 318 20.06 6.22 -3.44
CA TYR A 318 20.41 7.19 -2.41
C TYR A 318 19.41 8.34 -2.40
N TYR A 319 19.31 9.00 -1.28
CA TYR A 319 18.80 10.37 -1.25
C TYR A 319 19.93 11.31 -0.84
N GLU A 320 19.90 12.52 -1.42
CA GLU A 320 20.94 13.55 -1.24
C GLU A 320 20.36 14.73 -0.49
N ASN A 321 21.07 15.18 0.54
CA ASN A 321 20.67 16.30 1.36
C ASN A 321 21.74 17.38 1.37
N TYR A 322 21.29 18.63 1.32
CA TYR A 322 22.07 19.77 1.73
C TYR A 322 21.69 20.14 3.16
N ASN A 323 22.61 19.97 4.09
CA ASN A 323 22.43 20.29 5.49
C ASN A 323 23.20 21.57 5.78
N MET A 324 22.48 22.67 6.06
CA MET A 324 23.10 23.91 6.47
C MET A 324 23.03 24.03 7.99
N ALA A 325 24.17 24.32 8.62
CA ALA A 325 24.26 24.74 10.01
C ALA A 325 24.48 26.26 10.06
N HIS A 326 23.80 26.94 10.96
CA HIS A 326 24.00 28.36 11.23
C HIS A 326 24.82 28.49 12.53
N GLU A 327 26.09 28.69 12.41
CA GLU A 327 26.94 29.14 13.54
C GLU A 327 27.56 30.49 13.19
N ASP A 328 27.31 31.51 14.02
CA ASP A 328 27.97 32.83 14.04
C ASP A 328 28.14 33.54 12.69
N HIS A 329 27.13 33.44 11.76
CA HIS A 329 27.11 34.08 10.43
C HIS A 329 28.06 33.45 9.37
N GLU A 330 28.58 32.27 9.58
CA GLU A 330 29.30 31.50 8.57
C GLU A 330 28.43 30.38 7.99
N GLU A 331 28.49 30.16 6.69
CA GLU A 331 27.83 29.04 6.01
C GLU A 331 28.61 27.75 6.33
N VAL A 332 28.28 27.10 7.44
CA VAL A 332 28.79 25.79 7.76
C VAL A 332 27.74 24.76 7.35
N GLY A 333 28.07 23.89 6.44
CA GLY A 333 27.13 22.89 5.96
C GLY A 333 27.83 21.72 5.30
N ASN A 334 27.07 20.70 5.00
CA ASN A 334 27.54 19.58 4.20
C ASN A 334 26.50 19.12 3.17
N ILE A 335 26.97 18.42 2.16
CA ILE A 335 26.14 17.65 1.25
C ILE A 335 26.44 16.18 1.50
N ASP A 336 25.43 15.44 1.89
CA ASP A 336 25.54 14.02 2.15
C ASP A 336 24.62 13.20 1.26
N ARG A 337 25.03 11.98 0.94
CA ARG A 337 24.21 10.93 0.35
C ARG A 337 24.03 9.79 1.32
N ARG A 338 22.80 9.34 1.46
CA ARG A 338 22.47 8.17 2.26
C ARG A 338 21.98 7.05 1.33
N TRP A 339 22.77 6.01 1.27
CA TRP A 339 22.63 4.90 0.35
C TRP A 339 21.89 3.72 0.97
N LEU A 340 21.09 3.05 0.15
CA LEU A 340 20.62 1.69 0.34
C LEU A 340 21.14 0.83 -0.82
N ASP A 341 21.72 -0.34 -0.49
CA ASP A 341 22.14 -1.36 -1.45
C ASP A 341 21.68 -2.71 -0.90
N ASN A 342 20.60 -3.26 -1.45
CA ASN A 342 19.94 -4.44 -0.90
C ASN A 342 19.68 -5.53 -1.91
N LYS A 343 19.65 -6.76 -1.41
CA LYS A 343 19.34 -7.98 -2.16
C LYS A 343 18.31 -8.77 -1.37
N PHE A 344 17.28 -9.22 -2.06
CA PHE A 344 16.24 -10.08 -1.49
C PHE A 344 15.96 -11.21 -2.46
N TYR A 345 16.07 -12.45 -2.00
CA TYR A 345 15.88 -13.62 -2.85
C TYR A 345 15.36 -14.80 -2.06
N GLY A 346 14.71 -15.72 -2.78
CA GLY A 346 14.14 -16.87 -2.11
C GLY A 346 13.29 -17.75 -3.01
N MET A 347 12.54 -18.60 -2.33
CA MET A 347 11.65 -19.54 -2.95
C MET A 347 10.32 -19.55 -2.19
N ILE A 348 9.24 -19.56 -2.93
CA ILE A 348 7.90 -19.90 -2.44
C ILE A 348 7.46 -21.23 -3.05
N PHE A 349 6.68 -21.99 -2.34
CA PHE A 349 6.14 -23.26 -2.85
C PHE A 349 4.75 -23.53 -2.28
N SER A 350 3.92 -24.20 -3.06
CA SER A 350 2.66 -24.76 -2.58
C SER A 350 2.26 -26.02 -3.33
N LEU A 351 1.52 -26.86 -2.66
CA LEU A 351 0.87 -28.06 -3.19
C LEU A 351 -0.60 -27.98 -2.81
N SER A 352 -1.48 -27.94 -3.79
CA SER A 352 -2.92 -27.83 -3.57
C SER A 352 -3.69 -28.97 -4.21
N LYS A 353 -4.83 -29.26 -3.63
CA LYS A 353 -5.83 -30.19 -4.18
C LYS A 353 -7.21 -29.72 -3.84
N GLU A 354 -8.06 -29.68 -4.83
CA GLU A 354 -9.48 -29.35 -4.73
C GLU A 354 -10.33 -30.58 -5.03
N THR A 355 -11.36 -30.80 -4.20
CA THR A 355 -12.33 -31.89 -4.37
C THR A 355 -13.70 -31.42 -3.89
N ASP A 356 -14.75 -32.19 -4.20
CA ASP A 356 -16.12 -31.89 -3.71
C ASP A 356 -16.23 -31.86 -2.17
N LYS A 357 -15.29 -32.45 -1.44
CA LYS A 357 -15.34 -32.57 0.02
C LYS A 357 -14.35 -31.69 0.76
N PHE A 358 -13.25 -31.38 0.13
CA PHE A 358 -12.21 -30.57 0.76
C PHE A 358 -11.28 -29.90 -0.25
N ASP A 359 -10.81 -28.73 0.11
CA ASP A 359 -9.71 -28.04 -0.52
C ASP A 359 -8.54 -27.98 0.47
N VAL A 360 -7.38 -28.46 0.04
CA VAL A 360 -6.17 -28.43 0.87
C VAL A 360 -5.06 -27.69 0.15
N VAL A 361 -4.35 -26.84 0.88
CA VAL A 361 -3.12 -26.19 0.42
C VAL A 361 -2.04 -26.36 1.48
N LEU A 362 -0.94 -26.97 1.07
CA LEU A 362 0.31 -27.05 1.85
C LEU A 362 1.32 -26.16 1.19
N GLY A 363 1.96 -25.27 1.91
CA GLY A 363 2.90 -24.36 1.28
C GLY A 363 3.86 -23.72 2.27
N GLY A 364 4.73 -22.87 1.73
CA GLY A 364 5.71 -22.17 2.53
C GLY A 364 6.64 -21.31 1.68
N ALA A 365 7.60 -20.68 2.34
CA ALA A 365 8.64 -19.88 1.73
C ALA A 365 9.93 -19.94 2.52
N TYR A 366 11.04 -19.71 1.82
CA TYR A 366 12.34 -19.43 2.41
C TYR A 366 12.94 -18.22 1.72
N ASN A 367 13.18 -17.16 2.47
CA ASN A 367 13.64 -15.88 1.97
C ASN A 367 14.92 -15.44 2.69
N ILE A 368 15.82 -14.81 1.96
CA ILE A 368 17.07 -14.25 2.46
C ILE A 368 17.16 -12.81 2.00
N TYR A 369 17.43 -11.93 2.95
CA TYR A 369 17.68 -10.52 2.70
C TYR A 369 19.07 -10.13 3.20
N HIS A 370 19.71 -9.25 2.43
CA HIS A 370 20.96 -8.62 2.79
C HIS A 370 20.92 -7.16 2.37
N GLY A 371 21.02 -6.23 3.32
CA GLY A 371 20.96 -4.80 3.11
C GLY A 371 22.18 -4.09 3.67
N LYS A 372 22.69 -3.11 2.91
CA LYS A 372 23.73 -2.18 3.33
C LYS A 372 23.16 -0.78 3.32
N HIS A 373 23.35 -0.08 4.44
CA HIS A 373 22.99 1.31 4.59
C HIS A 373 24.26 2.09 4.91
N PHE A 374 24.61 3.08 4.09
CA PHE A 374 25.80 3.86 4.34
C PHE A 374 25.65 5.30 3.89
N GLY A 375 26.34 6.21 4.58
CA GLY A 375 26.36 7.63 4.27
C GLY A 375 27.71 8.07 3.75
N GLU A 376 27.71 8.95 2.72
CA GLU A 376 28.91 9.52 2.10
C GLU A 376 28.79 11.04 2.07
N TYR A 377 29.85 11.76 2.47
CA TYR A 377 29.97 13.20 2.28
C TYR A 377 30.39 13.51 0.85
N LEU A 378 29.63 14.37 0.16
CA LEU A 378 30.00 14.90 -1.15
C LEU A 378 30.72 16.23 -1.06
N TRP A 379 30.37 17.04 -0.08
CA TRP A 379 30.95 18.32 0.19
C TRP A 379 30.79 18.66 1.67
N GLU A 380 31.73 19.43 2.18
CA GLU A 380 31.73 19.95 3.54
C GLU A 380 32.38 21.33 3.56
N GLY A 381 31.86 22.25 4.39
CA GLY A 381 32.46 23.55 4.67
C GLY A 381 33.79 23.43 5.44
N GLU A 382 34.54 24.52 5.52
CA GLU A 382 35.99 24.57 5.78
C GLU A 382 36.54 23.90 7.09
N GLU A 383 35.72 23.36 8.02
CA GLU A 383 36.20 23.08 9.37
C GLU A 383 36.47 21.60 9.77
N HIS A 384 35.98 20.59 9.04
CA HIS A 384 36.05 19.21 9.59
C HIS A 384 36.96 18.22 8.85
N GLY A 385 37.49 18.58 7.69
CA GLY A 385 38.55 17.82 7.03
C GLY A 385 38.17 16.49 6.39
N PHE A 386 36.86 16.24 6.15
CA PHE A 386 36.39 15.07 5.39
C PHE A 386 36.78 15.19 3.91
N LYS A 387 36.97 14.04 3.28
CA LYS A 387 37.26 13.95 1.85
C LYS A 387 35.99 13.53 1.09
N TYR A 388 35.94 13.90 -0.15
CA TYR A 388 34.89 13.45 -1.07
C TYR A 388 34.68 11.94 -1.00
N LYS A 389 33.46 11.52 -0.62
CA LYS A 389 33.01 10.14 -0.40
C LYS A 389 33.57 9.45 0.83
N ASP A 390 34.09 10.19 1.80
CA ASP A 390 34.32 9.60 3.12
C ASP A 390 32.99 9.15 3.72
N ARG A 391 32.96 7.94 4.28
CA ARG A 391 31.76 7.39 4.91
C ARG A 391 31.63 7.89 6.33
N PHE A 392 30.43 8.32 6.70
CA PHE A 392 30.13 8.72 8.08
C PHE A 392 29.31 7.66 8.83
N TYR A 393 28.69 6.69 8.13
CA TYR A 393 28.18 5.44 8.70
C TYR A 393 28.21 4.32 7.65
N ASP A 394 28.25 3.07 8.14
CA ASP A 394 28.25 1.87 7.31
C ASP A 394 27.59 0.72 8.08
N ASP A 395 26.29 0.52 7.85
CA ASP A 395 25.45 -0.46 8.55
C ASP A 395 25.13 -1.63 7.64
N GLU A 396 24.90 -2.79 8.24
CA GLU A 396 24.52 -4.00 7.52
C GLU A 396 23.38 -4.70 8.25
N GLY A 397 22.41 -5.22 7.48
CA GLY A 397 21.33 -6.03 8.00
C GLY A 397 21.17 -7.32 7.20
N ASN A 398 21.03 -8.44 7.92
CA ASN A 398 20.81 -9.75 7.35
C ASN A 398 19.54 -10.36 7.95
N LYS A 399 18.61 -10.82 7.10
CA LYS A 399 17.39 -11.46 7.56
C LYS A 399 17.16 -12.76 6.82
N ASN A 400 16.95 -13.83 7.58
CA ASN A 400 16.56 -15.14 7.07
C ASN A 400 15.16 -15.44 7.59
N GLU A 401 14.25 -15.77 6.69
CA GLU A 401 12.87 -16.10 7.04
C GLU A 401 12.46 -17.43 6.42
N PHE A 402 11.94 -18.31 7.25
CA PHE A 402 11.29 -19.55 6.85
C PHE A 402 9.85 -19.55 7.32
N ASN A 403 8.92 -19.93 6.48
CA ASN A 403 7.55 -20.21 6.89
C ASN A 403 7.01 -21.46 6.22
N ILE A 404 6.11 -22.14 6.90
CA ILE A 404 5.34 -23.25 6.39
C ILE A 404 3.90 -23.15 6.87
N TYR A 405 2.95 -23.50 6.02
CA TYR A 405 1.53 -23.47 6.37
C TYR A 405 0.75 -24.65 5.79
N ALA A 406 -0.35 -24.96 6.45
CA ALA A 406 -1.35 -25.91 5.99
C ALA A 406 -2.73 -25.28 6.11
N LYS A 407 -3.44 -25.18 4.99
CA LYS A 407 -4.81 -24.67 4.89
C LYS A 407 -5.74 -25.80 4.45
N LEU A 408 -6.89 -25.90 5.10
CA LEU A 408 -7.94 -26.88 4.79
C LEU A 408 -9.30 -26.20 4.83
N ASP A 409 -10.04 -26.30 3.75
CA ASP A 409 -11.48 -26.06 3.67
C ASP A 409 -12.18 -27.41 3.57
N TYR A 410 -13.00 -27.75 4.58
CA TYR A 410 -13.71 -29.03 4.63
C TYR A 410 -15.22 -28.82 4.53
N HIS A 411 -15.84 -29.32 3.46
CA HIS A 411 -17.27 -29.24 3.23
C HIS A 411 -17.98 -30.31 4.07
N LEU A 412 -18.40 -29.93 5.28
CA LEU A 412 -19.09 -30.83 6.21
C LEU A 412 -20.47 -31.23 5.69
N THR A 413 -21.16 -30.29 5.06
CA THR A 413 -22.42 -30.48 4.33
C THR A 413 -22.42 -29.58 3.10
N ASP A 414 -23.41 -29.71 2.23
CA ASP A 414 -23.58 -28.79 1.07
C ASP A 414 -23.75 -27.32 1.48
N GLN A 415 -24.05 -27.05 2.74
CA GLN A 415 -24.29 -25.70 3.28
C GLN A 415 -23.19 -25.22 4.24
N LEU A 416 -22.47 -26.10 4.90
CA LEU A 416 -21.52 -25.76 5.95
C LEU A 416 -20.12 -26.24 5.62
N SER A 417 -19.18 -25.29 5.55
CA SER A 417 -17.74 -25.58 5.45
C SER A 417 -17.02 -25.14 6.70
N ILE A 418 -15.97 -25.88 7.05
CA ILE A 418 -15.05 -25.60 8.14
C ILE A 418 -13.69 -25.25 7.55
N TYR A 419 -13.18 -24.10 7.92
CA TYR A 419 -11.89 -23.59 7.53
C TYR A 419 -10.87 -23.74 8.65
N GLY A 420 -9.68 -24.23 8.33
CA GLY A 420 -8.53 -24.25 9.22
C GLY A 420 -7.26 -23.86 8.47
N ASP A 421 -6.42 -23.02 9.09
CA ASP A 421 -5.16 -22.54 8.50
C ASP A 421 -4.13 -22.40 9.63
N LEU A 422 -3.06 -23.14 9.53
CA LEU A 422 -1.98 -23.17 10.53
C LEU A 422 -0.69 -22.71 9.87
N GLN A 423 -0.05 -21.70 10.41
CA GLN A 423 1.23 -21.20 9.92
C GLN A 423 2.27 -21.20 11.05
N TYR A 424 3.47 -21.68 10.73
CA TYR A 424 4.68 -21.49 11.53
C TYR A 424 5.66 -20.60 10.75
N ARG A 425 6.24 -19.62 11.45
CA ARG A 425 7.29 -18.73 10.92
C ARG A 425 8.48 -18.74 11.84
N SER A 426 9.69 -18.83 11.28
CA SER A 426 10.96 -18.66 11.98
C SER A 426 11.76 -17.57 11.28
N ILE A 427 12.22 -16.59 12.05
CA ILE A 427 12.95 -15.43 11.56
C ILE A 427 14.24 -15.29 12.35
N ALA A 428 15.35 -15.14 11.65
CA ALA A 428 16.61 -14.70 12.22
C ALA A 428 16.99 -13.35 11.60
N TYR A 429 17.26 -12.36 12.44
CA TYR A 429 17.67 -11.03 12.04
C TYR A 429 18.93 -10.61 12.79
N ASP A 430 19.97 -10.31 12.01
CA ASP A 430 21.26 -9.83 12.49
C ASP A 430 21.54 -8.48 11.85
N ALA A 431 21.85 -7.45 12.65
CA ALA A 431 22.16 -6.13 12.14
C ALA A 431 23.26 -5.44 12.96
N THR A 432 24.03 -4.61 12.28
CA THR A 432 24.96 -3.68 12.89
C THR A 432 24.52 -2.25 12.63
N PHE A 433 24.60 -1.40 13.65
CA PHE A 433 24.28 0.02 13.57
C PHE A 433 25.50 0.81 14.00
N SER A 434 25.95 1.70 13.14
CA SER A 434 26.96 2.70 13.48
C SER A 434 26.40 3.72 14.47
N PRO A 435 27.21 4.35 15.33
CA PRO A 435 26.75 5.38 16.27
C PRO A 435 26.00 6.54 15.61
N TYR A 436 26.22 6.77 14.33
CA TYR A 436 25.62 7.85 13.53
C TYR A 436 24.39 7.43 12.72
N SER A 437 24.02 6.16 12.71
CA SER A 437 22.87 5.65 11.97
C SER A 437 21.54 5.84 12.69
N GLY A 438 21.57 5.93 14.00
CA GLY A 438 20.43 6.14 14.88
C GLY A 438 20.58 7.47 15.60
N GLY A 439 20.22 8.54 14.96
CA GLY A 439 19.80 9.76 15.58
C GLY A 439 20.64 10.34 16.73
N GLY A 440 21.95 10.49 16.66
CA GLY A 440 22.68 11.45 17.49
C GLY A 440 22.52 12.86 16.91
N ASP A 441 22.20 13.86 17.73
CA ASP A 441 22.24 15.26 17.35
C ASP A 441 23.57 15.55 16.65
N GLY A 442 23.53 16.02 15.40
CA GLY A 442 24.68 16.24 14.51
C GLY A 442 25.74 17.24 15.02
N HIS A 443 25.79 17.51 16.34
CA HIS A 443 26.69 18.44 17.00
C HIS A 443 27.73 17.75 17.87
N ASN A 444 27.76 16.44 17.99
CA ASN A 444 28.84 15.75 18.72
C ASN A 444 29.81 15.08 17.74
N HIS A 445 30.64 15.87 17.10
CA HIS A 445 31.86 15.43 16.42
C HIS A 445 32.91 14.98 17.47
N GLY A 446 32.61 13.84 18.12
CA GLY A 446 33.64 13.11 18.85
C GLY A 446 34.69 12.62 17.87
N SER A 447 35.97 12.91 18.16
CA SER A 447 37.12 12.39 17.44
C SER A 447 36.93 10.88 17.11
N VAL A 448 37.23 10.50 15.86
CA VAL A 448 37.37 9.12 15.39
C VAL A 448 38.25 8.32 16.33
N GLY A 449 37.63 7.63 17.28
CA GLY A 449 38.35 6.84 18.29
C GLY A 449 37.35 6.23 19.27
N ASP A 450 37.09 4.92 19.13
CA ASP A 450 36.19 4.08 19.90
C ASP A 450 34.70 4.15 19.42
N GLU A 451 34.45 3.91 18.12
CA GLU A 451 33.10 3.70 17.58
C GLU A 451 32.49 2.41 18.17
N VAL A 452 31.52 2.56 19.06
CA VAL A 452 30.78 1.44 19.62
C VAL A 452 29.60 1.15 18.67
N PHE A 453 29.75 0.17 17.77
CA PHE A 453 28.65 -0.35 16.98
C PHE A 453 27.64 -1.06 17.89
N THR A 454 26.36 -0.87 17.59
CA THR A 454 25.30 -1.66 18.21
C THR A 454 25.03 -2.89 17.36
N GLU A 455 25.27 -4.06 17.92
CA GLU A 455 24.95 -5.34 17.27
C GLU A 455 23.61 -5.85 17.78
N ILE A 456 22.76 -6.26 16.83
CA ILE A 456 21.45 -6.88 17.10
C ILE A 456 21.48 -8.30 16.54
N GLU A 457 21.17 -9.27 17.39
CA GLU A 457 20.90 -10.65 17.01
C GLU A 457 19.54 -11.05 17.61
N LYS A 458 18.54 -11.33 16.76
CA LYS A 458 17.18 -11.66 17.16
C LYS A 458 16.68 -12.90 16.42
N LYS A 459 15.99 -13.76 17.17
CA LYS A 459 15.26 -14.90 16.62
C LYS A 459 13.82 -14.88 17.09
N TYR A 460 12.91 -15.14 16.18
CA TYR A 460 11.48 -15.21 16.45
C TYR A 460 10.92 -16.50 15.86
N ASP A 461 10.10 -17.16 16.64
CA ASP A 461 9.32 -18.33 16.24
C ASP A 461 7.84 -18.04 16.51
N PHE A 462 7.07 -17.93 15.45
CA PHE A 462 5.67 -17.55 15.51
C PHE A 462 4.77 -18.69 15.07
N PHE A 463 3.69 -18.92 15.83
CA PHE A 463 2.63 -19.84 15.46
C PHE A 463 1.32 -19.06 15.30
N ASN A 464 0.76 -19.07 14.10
CA ASN A 464 -0.39 -18.28 13.69
C ASN A 464 -1.55 -19.18 13.27
N PRO A 465 -2.39 -19.66 14.21
CA PRO A 465 -3.57 -20.45 13.92
C PRO A 465 -4.70 -19.56 13.41
N LYS A 466 -5.48 -20.07 12.45
CA LYS A 466 -6.70 -19.45 11.95
C LYS A 466 -7.77 -20.51 11.80
N PHE A 467 -9.00 -20.12 12.07
CA PHE A 467 -10.12 -21.03 12.06
C PHE A 467 -11.40 -20.29 11.66
N GLY A 468 -12.30 -20.95 10.94
CA GLY A 468 -13.55 -20.32 10.54
C GLY A 468 -14.63 -21.30 10.11
N PHE A 469 -15.81 -20.75 9.95
CA PHE A 469 -16.98 -21.41 9.39
C PHE A 469 -17.54 -20.59 8.25
N PHE A 470 -17.94 -21.24 7.19
CA PHE A 470 -18.69 -20.64 6.11
C PHE A 470 -20.01 -21.39 5.98
N TYR A 471 -21.12 -20.63 5.96
CA TYR A 471 -22.47 -21.19 5.93
C TYR A 471 -23.26 -20.59 4.76
N ASN A 472 -23.52 -21.40 3.75
CA ASN A 472 -24.41 -21.09 2.65
C ASN A 472 -25.86 -21.33 3.09
N LEU A 473 -26.57 -20.29 3.48
CA LEU A 473 -27.97 -20.40 3.90
C LEU A 473 -28.88 -20.75 2.72
N ASN A 474 -28.63 -20.14 1.56
CA ASN A 474 -29.32 -20.35 0.30
C ASN A 474 -28.55 -19.68 -0.84
N SER A 475 -28.99 -19.80 -2.09
CA SER A 475 -28.36 -19.24 -3.30
C SER A 475 -28.09 -17.71 -3.24
N ASN A 476 -28.69 -16.99 -2.30
CA ASN A 476 -28.61 -15.55 -2.19
C ASN A 476 -27.87 -15.07 -0.93
N ASN A 477 -27.62 -15.93 0.04
CA ASN A 477 -27.11 -15.49 1.33
C ASN A 477 -26.04 -16.47 1.88
N ASP A 478 -24.84 -15.94 2.08
CA ASP A 478 -23.73 -16.62 2.72
C ASP A 478 -23.34 -15.90 3.99
N PHE A 479 -22.98 -16.64 5.03
CA PHE A 479 -22.47 -16.12 6.30
C PHE A 479 -21.14 -16.76 6.61
N TYR A 480 -20.26 -16.02 7.29
CA TYR A 480 -19.04 -16.59 7.82
C TYR A 480 -18.69 -16.02 9.19
N LEU A 481 -17.97 -16.82 9.95
CA LEU A 481 -17.35 -16.44 11.21
C LEU A 481 -15.92 -16.95 11.19
N SER A 482 -14.97 -16.10 11.55
CA SER A 482 -13.56 -16.51 11.63
C SER A 482 -12.83 -15.89 12.80
N TYR A 483 -11.78 -16.58 13.21
CA TYR A 483 -10.74 -16.15 14.12
C TYR A 483 -9.39 -16.37 13.46
N ALA A 484 -8.50 -15.39 13.58
CA ALA A 484 -7.14 -15.50 13.08
C ALA A 484 -6.15 -14.84 14.05
N ARG A 485 -5.00 -15.47 14.23
CA ARG A 485 -3.85 -14.89 14.93
C ARG A 485 -2.76 -14.56 13.95
N ALA A 486 -2.11 -13.39 14.14
CA ALA A 486 -0.87 -13.03 13.50
C ALA A 486 0.13 -12.48 14.51
N GLN A 487 1.41 -12.69 14.23
CA GLN A 487 2.52 -12.16 15.02
C GLN A 487 3.52 -11.53 14.06
N LYS A 488 4.15 -10.42 14.49
CA LYS A 488 5.02 -9.62 13.64
C LYS A 488 6.23 -9.15 14.43
N GLU A 489 7.40 -9.30 13.84
CA GLU A 489 8.66 -8.79 14.34
C GLU A 489 8.76 -7.27 14.17
N PRO A 490 9.56 -6.56 14.99
CA PRO A 490 9.88 -5.15 14.80
C PRO A 490 10.68 -4.87 13.52
N THR A 491 10.63 -3.63 13.05
CA THR A 491 11.40 -3.16 11.90
C THR A 491 12.84 -2.75 12.30
N ARG A 492 13.70 -2.53 11.31
CA ARG A 492 15.04 -1.99 11.50
C ARG A 492 15.03 -0.70 12.34
N THR A 493 14.14 0.25 12.01
CA THR A 493 14.03 1.54 12.73
C THR A 493 13.62 1.34 14.19
N ASP A 494 12.76 0.36 14.49
CA ASP A 494 12.38 0.07 15.87
C ASP A 494 13.56 -0.42 16.70
N PHE A 495 14.44 -1.25 16.12
CA PHE A 495 15.66 -1.73 16.77
C PHE A 495 16.74 -0.62 16.93
N ALA A 496 16.87 0.25 15.94
CA ALA A 496 17.81 1.38 16.03
C ALA A 496 17.44 2.34 17.17
N ASN A 497 16.17 2.42 17.54
CA ASN A 497 15.66 3.35 18.55
C ASN A 497 15.28 2.68 19.89
N GLY A 498 15.53 1.38 20.07
CA GLY A 498 15.19 0.71 21.32
C GLY A 498 15.33 -0.82 21.31
N ASN A 499 14.70 -1.46 22.26
CA ASN A 499 14.61 -2.92 22.36
C ASN A 499 13.14 -3.38 22.29
N PRO A 500 12.53 -3.33 21.12
CA PRO A 500 11.11 -3.59 20.94
C PRO A 500 10.75 -5.07 21.08
N TYR A 501 9.52 -5.32 21.50
CA TYR A 501 8.90 -6.64 21.49
C TYR A 501 8.11 -6.86 20.19
N PRO A 502 7.94 -8.12 19.74
CA PRO A 502 7.08 -8.43 18.61
C PRO A 502 5.62 -8.11 18.93
N GLU A 503 4.88 -7.72 17.90
CA GLU A 503 3.45 -7.45 17.97
C GLU A 503 2.65 -8.75 17.84
N LYS A 504 1.49 -8.80 18.48
CA LYS A 504 0.52 -9.88 18.34
C LYS A 504 -0.86 -9.30 18.06
N LEU A 505 -1.59 -9.95 17.17
CA LEU A 505 -2.96 -9.61 16.79
C LEU A 505 -3.84 -10.86 16.86
N ASP A 506 -4.96 -10.76 17.56
CA ASP A 506 -6.07 -11.68 17.51
C ASP A 506 -7.25 -10.99 16.80
N ASP A 507 -7.72 -11.53 15.68
CA ASP A 507 -8.72 -10.95 14.78
C ASP A 507 -9.96 -11.85 14.71
N PHE A 508 -11.14 -11.28 14.97
CA PHE A 508 -12.44 -11.93 14.91
C PHE A 508 -13.29 -11.26 13.85
N GLU A 509 -13.85 -12.04 12.94
CA GLU A 509 -14.64 -11.56 11.82
C GLU A 509 -16.00 -12.25 11.77
N LEU A 510 -17.06 -11.46 11.48
CA LEU A 510 -18.40 -11.97 11.21
C LEU A 510 -18.91 -11.31 9.93
N GLY A 511 -19.15 -12.10 8.89
CA GLY A 511 -19.53 -11.60 7.59
C GLY A 511 -20.84 -12.13 7.05
N TRP A 512 -21.47 -11.33 6.19
CA TRP A 512 -22.62 -11.68 5.38
C TRP A 512 -22.38 -11.23 3.93
N LYS A 513 -22.55 -12.17 3.00
CA LYS A 513 -22.52 -11.91 1.54
C LYS A 513 -23.91 -12.15 0.98
N GLY A 514 -24.53 -11.12 0.43
CA GLY A 514 -25.86 -11.17 -0.18
C GLY A 514 -25.80 -10.95 -1.69
N LYS A 515 -26.42 -11.84 -2.47
CA LYS A 515 -26.52 -11.77 -3.94
C LYS A 515 -27.97 -11.77 -4.34
N PHE A 516 -28.47 -10.64 -4.83
CA PHE A 516 -29.84 -10.48 -5.30
C PHE A 516 -29.81 -10.03 -6.77
N THR A 517 -30.92 -10.11 -7.47
CA THR A 517 -31.00 -9.85 -8.92
C THR A 517 -30.39 -8.51 -9.36
N ASN A 518 -30.58 -7.47 -8.57
CA ASN A 518 -30.09 -6.11 -8.86
C ASN A 518 -29.27 -5.49 -7.73
N PHE A 519 -28.87 -6.27 -6.73
CA PHE A 519 -28.18 -5.77 -5.56
C PHE A 519 -27.19 -6.81 -5.01
N LEU A 520 -25.95 -6.40 -4.83
CA LEU A 520 -24.91 -7.16 -4.16
C LEU A 520 -24.56 -6.44 -2.85
N ILE A 521 -24.33 -7.20 -1.78
CA ILE A 521 -23.89 -6.66 -0.49
C ILE A 521 -22.88 -7.58 0.16
N ASN A 522 -21.82 -7.00 0.69
CA ASN A 522 -20.89 -7.64 1.61
C ASN A 522 -20.88 -6.79 2.88
N ALA A 523 -21.28 -7.37 4.00
CA ALA A 523 -21.19 -6.74 5.32
C ALA A 523 -20.25 -7.54 6.18
N ASN A 524 -19.37 -6.87 6.91
CA ASN A 524 -18.39 -7.51 7.78
C ASN A 524 -18.20 -6.72 9.07
N ALA A 525 -18.43 -7.37 10.22
CA ALA A 525 -18.07 -6.86 11.52
C ALA A 525 -16.73 -7.46 11.94
N PHE A 526 -15.83 -6.64 12.46
CA PHE A 526 -14.50 -7.08 12.90
C PHE A 526 -14.19 -6.61 14.31
N TYR A 527 -13.41 -7.42 15.04
CA TYR A 527 -12.84 -7.08 16.33
C TYR A 527 -11.40 -7.55 16.40
N MET A 528 -10.47 -6.62 16.34
CA MET A 528 -9.03 -6.85 16.30
C MET A 528 -8.41 -6.44 17.63
N LEU A 529 -7.77 -7.37 18.32
CA LEU A 529 -7.10 -7.16 19.61
C LEU A 529 -5.59 -7.22 19.40
N TYR A 530 -4.92 -6.13 19.71
CA TYR A 530 -3.47 -6.02 19.63
C TYR A 530 -2.84 -6.09 21.01
N ASP A 531 -1.74 -6.82 21.10
CA ASP A 531 -0.87 -6.92 22.26
C ASP A 531 0.54 -6.47 21.84
N ASN A 532 1.18 -5.63 22.65
CA ASN A 532 2.49 -5.03 22.37
C ASN A 532 2.56 -4.27 21.03
N GLN A 533 1.49 -3.59 20.61
CA GLN A 533 1.50 -2.84 19.36
C GLN A 533 2.59 -1.75 19.39
N LEU A 534 3.38 -1.66 18.31
CA LEU A 534 4.33 -0.57 18.10
C LEU A 534 3.60 0.65 17.54
N ILE A 535 3.49 1.71 18.31
CA ILE A 535 2.84 2.96 17.90
C ILE A 535 3.79 4.14 17.94
N LEU A 536 3.47 5.16 17.16
CA LEU A 536 4.23 6.39 17.08
C LEU A 536 4.26 7.11 18.41
N THR A 537 5.47 7.46 18.88
CA THR A 537 5.69 8.18 20.13
C THR A 537 5.56 9.70 19.98
N GLY A 538 5.52 10.22 18.76
CA GLY A 538 5.68 11.65 18.50
C GLY A 538 7.13 12.12 18.53
N GLN A 539 8.08 11.26 18.91
CA GLN A 539 9.51 11.55 18.80
C GLN A 539 10.02 11.20 17.40
N ARG A 540 11.08 11.86 17.00
CA ARG A 540 11.78 11.58 15.74
C ARG A 540 13.23 11.21 16.04
N ASP A 541 13.79 10.34 15.22
CA ASP A 541 15.22 10.12 15.18
C ASP A 541 15.92 11.30 14.46
N ASN A 542 17.23 11.32 14.44
CA ASN A 542 18.00 12.45 13.87
C ASN A 542 17.97 12.53 12.34
N VAL A 543 17.40 11.53 11.67
CA VAL A 543 17.13 11.58 10.24
C VAL A 543 15.65 11.91 9.93
N GLY A 544 14.87 12.25 10.99
CA GLY A 544 13.49 12.65 10.88
C GLY A 544 12.48 11.49 10.84
N ASN A 545 12.90 10.23 10.98
CA ASN A 545 11.98 9.10 11.07
C ASN A 545 11.19 9.15 12.37
N GLN A 546 9.94 8.78 12.32
CA GLN A 546 9.08 8.68 13.49
C GLN A 546 9.45 7.46 14.33
N ILE A 547 9.73 7.67 15.61
CA ILE A 547 10.05 6.60 16.56
C ILE A 547 8.77 5.94 17.04
N ARG A 548 8.80 4.60 17.15
CA ARG A 548 7.72 3.78 17.71
C ARG A 548 8.18 3.09 18.98
N ASN A 549 7.24 2.90 19.91
CA ASN A 549 7.41 2.07 21.08
C ASN A 549 6.23 1.13 21.28
N ASN A 550 6.47 -0.01 21.92
CA ASN A 550 5.39 -0.90 22.29
C ASN A 550 4.49 -0.24 23.32
N VAL A 551 3.19 -0.31 23.08
CA VAL A 551 2.14 -0.04 24.06
C VAL A 551 1.53 -1.35 24.50
N GLY A 552 0.81 -1.35 25.61
CA GLY A 552 0.15 -2.55 26.10
C GLY A 552 -0.89 -3.06 25.11
N GLU A 553 -2.16 -2.91 25.46
CA GLU A 553 -3.28 -3.36 24.64
C GLU A 553 -3.87 -2.23 23.79
N SER A 554 -4.28 -2.57 22.58
CA SER A 554 -5.12 -1.72 21.76
C SER A 554 -6.17 -2.56 21.02
N HIS A 555 -7.24 -1.93 20.55
CA HIS A 555 -8.26 -2.64 19.80
C HIS A 555 -8.79 -1.82 18.63
N ARG A 556 -9.34 -2.54 17.67
CA ARG A 556 -10.15 -2.00 16.57
C ARG A 556 -11.44 -2.77 16.50
N LEU A 557 -12.56 -2.07 16.54
CA LEU A 557 -13.90 -2.63 16.41
C LEU A 557 -14.63 -1.89 15.32
N GLY A 558 -15.20 -2.59 14.33
CA GLY A 558 -15.89 -1.88 13.26
C GLY A 558 -16.85 -2.73 12.45
N LEU A 559 -17.57 -2.01 11.58
CA LEU A 559 -18.49 -2.56 10.59
C LEU A 559 -18.12 -2.00 9.22
N GLU A 560 -17.89 -2.87 8.27
CA GLU A 560 -17.67 -2.56 6.86
C GLU A 560 -18.89 -3.01 6.06
N ILE A 561 -19.38 -2.17 5.16
CA ILE A 561 -20.43 -2.55 4.20
C ILE A 561 -19.97 -2.12 2.81
N ASP A 562 -20.01 -3.04 1.86
CA ASP A 562 -19.70 -2.82 0.44
C ASP A 562 -20.89 -3.31 -0.39
N THR A 563 -21.44 -2.43 -1.21
CA THR A 563 -22.67 -2.71 -1.98
C THR A 563 -22.52 -2.29 -3.43
N LYS A 564 -23.20 -3.03 -4.30
CA LYS A 564 -23.40 -2.65 -5.70
C LYS A 564 -24.87 -2.78 -6.07
N LEU A 565 -25.47 -1.67 -6.48
CA LEU A 565 -26.86 -1.57 -6.89
C LEU A 565 -26.95 -1.34 -8.40
N PHE A 566 -27.57 -2.26 -9.13
CA PHE A 566 -27.90 -2.09 -10.55
C PHE A 566 -29.27 -1.44 -10.66
N ILE A 567 -29.29 -0.11 -10.83
CA ILE A 567 -30.55 0.67 -10.88
C ILE A 567 -31.29 0.37 -12.18
N ASN A 568 -30.55 0.32 -13.29
CA ASN A 568 -31.04 -0.11 -14.61
C ASN A 568 -29.84 -0.33 -15.55
N SER A 569 -30.11 -0.61 -16.85
CA SER A 569 -29.05 -0.87 -17.85
C SER A 569 -28.04 0.30 -18.05
N LYS A 570 -28.38 1.52 -17.62
CA LYS A 570 -27.55 2.72 -17.78
C LYS A 570 -26.94 3.21 -16.50
N TRP A 571 -27.46 2.85 -15.34
CA TRP A 571 -27.05 3.36 -14.06
C TRP A 571 -26.74 2.24 -13.09
N ASP A 572 -25.57 2.27 -12.50
CA ASP A 572 -25.21 1.48 -11.33
C ASP A 572 -24.55 2.36 -10.27
N LEU A 573 -24.69 1.94 -9.02
CA LEU A 573 -24.13 2.63 -7.85
C LEU A 573 -23.33 1.62 -7.02
N GLU A 574 -22.05 1.88 -6.82
CA GLU A 574 -21.21 1.20 -5.84
C GLU A 574 -21.06 2.08 -4.61
N THR A 575 -21.33 1.54 -3.44
CA THR A 575 -21.22 2.28 -2.19
C THR A 575 -20.53 1.41 -1.16
N ASN A 576 -19.53 1.95 -0.49
CA ASN A 576 -19.00 1.31 0.71
C ASN A 576 -18.83 2.33 1.84
N PHE A 577 -18.94 1.82 3.06
CA PHE A 577 -18.60 2.59 4.24
C PHE A 577 -18.03 1.70 5.34
N THR A 578 -17.19 2.29 6.15
CA THR A 578 -16.62 1.70 7.35
C THR A 578 -16.92 2.63 8.52
N ILE A 579 -17.50 2.08 9.58
CA ILE A 579 -17.60 2.74 10.88
C ILE A 579 -16.75 1.94 11.83
N SER A 580 -15.78 2.58 12.50
CA SER A 580 -14.90 1.89 13.45
C SER A 580 -14.53 2.75 14.64
N GLU A 581 -14.32 2.07 15.77
CA GLU A 581 -13.67 2.59 16.96
C GLU A 581 -12.30 1.92 17.10
N ASN A 582 -11.25 2.72 17.18
CA ASN A 582 -9.87 2.25 17.23
C ASN A 582 -9.18 2.94 18.41
N LYS A 583 -8.80 2.18 19.45
CA LYS A 583 -8.31 2.77 20.70
C LYS A 583 -7.09 2.04 21.27
N ASN A 584 -6.18 2.84 21.84
CA ASN A 584 -5.24 2.38 22.85
C ASN A 584 -5.97 2.29 24.19
N LYS A 585 -5.65 1.28 24.99
CA LYS A 585 -6.15 1.12 26.36
C LYS A 585 -5.14 1.61 27.37
N ASP A 586 -5.61 2.39 28.36
CA ASP A 586 -4.79 2.89 29.47
C ASP A 586 -3.44 3.44 29.00
N PHE A 587 -3.47 4.36 28.02
CA PHE A 587 -2.29 4.86 27.35
C PHE A 587 -1.44 5.75 28.26
N TYR A 588 -0.15 5.50 28.34
CA TYR A 588 0.82 6.29 29.08
C TYR A 588 1.87 6.90 28.14
N TYR A 589 2.20 8.14 28.36
CA TYR A 589 3.19 8.87 27.58
C TYR A 589 4.05 9.77 28.48
N ASN A 590 5.33 9.93 28.12
CA ASN A 590 6.22 10.83 28.85
C ASN A 590 5.95 12.27 28.39
N PHE A 591 5.48 13.12 29.30
CA PHE A 591 5.11 14.50 29.02
C PHE A 591 5.57 15.39 30.15
N ASP A 592 6.30 16.50 29.85
CA ASP A 592 6.98 17.36 30.82
C ASP A 592 7.92 16.56 31.75
N GLY A 593 8.64 15.57 31.19
CA GLY A 593 9.57 14.71 31.96
C GLY A 593 8.90 13.75 32.94
N GLN A 594 7.59 13.57 32.86
CA GLN A 594 6.83 12.66 33.73
C GLN A 594 5.98 11.70 32.90
N LEU A 595 5.96 10.44 33.31
CA LEU A 595 5.03 9.45 32.71
C LEU A 595 3.60 9.79 33.14
N ARG A 596 2.77 10.23 32.19
CA ARG A 596 1.36 10.58 32.39
C ARG A 596 0.45 9.54 31.78
N GLY A 597 -0.65 9.19 32.48
CA GLY A 597 -1.76 8.42 31.95
C GLY A 597 -2.75 9.30 31.20
N PHE A 598 -3.09 8.93 29.99
CA PHE A 598 -4.07 9.60 29.14
C PHE A 598 -5.39 8.82 29.06
N GLY A 599 -5.49 7.64 29.72
CA GLY A 599 -6.63 6.74 29.63
C GLY A 599 -6.75 6.11 28.24
N ASP A 600 -7.97 5.81 27.83
CA ASP A 600 -8.24 5.26 26.50
C ASP A 600 -8.18 6.38 25.45
N THR A 601 -7.25 6.28 24.52
CA THR A 601 -7.05 7.27 23.45
C THR A 601 -7.37 6.70 22.07
N ASP A 602 -7.81 7.55 21.14
CA ASP A 602 -7.99 7.14 19.75
C ASP A 602 -6.62 6.88 19.09
N LEU A 603 -6.52 5.81 18.34
CA LEU A 603 -5.34 5.52 17.53
C LEU A 603 -5.18 6.58 16.44
N ALA A 604 -3.96 7.08 16.26
CA ALA A 604 -3.65 8.01 15.18
C ALA A 604 -3.98 7.39 13.80
N TYR A 605 -4.32 8.23 12.83
CA TYR A 605 -4.67 7.86 11.46
C TYR A 605 -5.83 6.85 11.34
N SER A 606 -6.78 6.93 12.27
CA SER A 606 -7.90 5.99 12.38
C SER A 606 -9.23 6.74 12.47
N PRO A 607 -9.75 7.30 11.37
CA PRO A 607 -11.01 8.01 11.38
C PRO A 607 -12.18 7.07 11.69
N MET A 608 -13.16 7.55 12.46
CA MET A 608 -14.35 6.77 12.81
C MET A 608 -15.19 6.38 11.58
N LEU A 609 -15.20 7.21 10.53
CA LEU A 609 -16.03 7.02 9.35
C LEU A 609 -15.23 7.22 8.07
N ILE A 610 -15.26 6.20 7.21
CA ILE A 610 -14.81 6.25 5.82
C ILE A 610 -16.00 5.88 4.95
N ALA A 611 -16.31 6.69 3.92
CA ALA A 611 -17.39 6.38 3.01
C ALA A 611 -17.02 6.72 1.56
N ASN A 612 -17.32 5.80 0.66
CA ASN A 612 -17.07 5.94 -0.78
C ASN A 612 -18.34 5.65 -1.57
N ASN A 613 -18.55 6.42 -2.64
CA ASN A 613 -19.60 6.17 -3.62
C ASN A 613 -19.03 6.30 -5.04
N ILE A 614 -19.44 5.40 -5.93
CA ILE A 614 -19.14 5.48 -7.36
C ILE A 614 -20.49 5.35 -8.10
N LEU A 615 -20.98 6.48 -8.63
CA LEU A 615 -22.17 6.50 -9.46
C LEU A 615 -21.75 6.42 -10.92
N ASN A 616 -22.07 5.32 -11.58
CA ASN A 616 -21.77 5.07 -12.97
C ASN A 616 -22.98 5.36 -13.85
N PHE A 617 -22.75 6.11 -14.94
CA PHE A 617 -23.73 6.38 -15.98
C PHE A 617 -23.18 5.95 -17.35
N LYS A 618 -23.91 5.06 -18.02
CA LYS A 618 -23.62 4.53 -19.35
C LYS A 618 -24.71 5.01 -20.33
N PRO A 619 -24.59 6.22 -20.92
CA PRO A 619 -25.59 6.72 -21.87
C PRO A 619 -25.74 5.81 -23.08
N ASN A 620 -24.65 5.19 -23.53
CA ASN A 620 -24.56 4.19 -24.57
C ASN A 620 -23.43 3.19 -24.27
N GLN A 621 -23.16 2.25 -25.17
CA GLN A 621 -22.16 1.19 -24.96
C GLN A 621 -20.70 1.71 -24.95
N ASN A 622 -20.46 2.89 -25.55
CA ASN A 622 -19.10 3.42 -25.73
C ASN A 622 -18.72 4.46 -24.70
N VAL A 623 -19.65 4.93 -23.87
CA VAL A 623 -19.38 6.01 -22.91
C VAL A 623 -19.69 5.55 -21.49
N LEU A 624 -18.73 5.70 -20.61
CA LEU A 624 -18.89 5.56 -19.17
C LEU A 624 -18.55 6.90 -18.50
N ILE A 625 -19.47 7.40 -17.68
CA ILE A 625 -19.25 8.58 -16.82
C ILE A 625 -19.39 8.12 -15.38
N SER A 626 -18.36 8.32 -14.56
CA SER A 626 -18.34 7.90 -13.16
C SER A 626 -18.08 9.11 -12.25
N LEU A 627 -19.02 9.40 -11.35
CA LEU A 627 -18.81 10.33 -10.24
C LEU A 627 -18.34 9.51 -9.03
N ARG A 628 -17.13 9.78 -8.58
CA ARG A 628 -16.47 9.07 -7.46
C ARG A 628 -16.38 10.02 -6.29
N SER A 629 -17.06 9.70 -5.21
CA SER A 629 -17.11 10.51 -4.00
C SER A 629 -16.38 9.78 -2.86
N ASN A 630 -15.56 10.51 -2.12
CA ASN A 630 -14.82 9.97 -0.99
C ASN A 630 -14.98 10.92 0.21
N TYR A 631 -15.45 10.39 1.34
CA TYR A 631 -15.54 11.05 2.62
C TYR A 631 -14.64 10.36 3.63
N ILE A 632 -13.77 11.13 4.26
CA ILE A 632 -12.93 10.69 5.37
C ILE A 632 -13.29 11.55 6.58
N GLY A 633 -13.63 10.91 7.70
CA GLY A 633 -13.90 11.57 8.97
C GLY A 633 -12.67 12.23 9.57
N GLU A 634 -12.88 13.04 10.59
CA GLU A 634 -11.78 13.61 11.38
C GLU A 634 -10.97 12.51 12.07
N GLN A 635 -9.69 12.77 12.28
CA GLN A 635 -8.76 11.83 12.91
C GLN A 635 -7.66 12.58 13.67
N TYR A 636 -7.02 11.90 14.62
CA TYR A 636 -5.85 12.44 15.28
C TYR A 636 -4.55 12.02 14.56
N LEU A 637 -3.54 12.88 14.63
CA LEU A 637 -2.16 12.59 14.22
C LEU A 637 -1.31 12.13 15.41
N SER A 638 -1.78 12.33 16.65
CA SER A 638 -1.09 11.92 17.88
C SER A 638 -1.83 10.77 18.58
N GLN A 639 -1.09 10.01 19.36
CA GLN A 639 -1.66 8.93 20.19
C GLN A 639 -2.23 9.45 21.54
N ILE A 640 -1.97 10.71 21.91
CA ILE A 640 -2.46 11.33 23.15
C ILE A 640 -3.74 12.15 22.93
N ASN A 641 -4.31 12.11 21.74
CA ASN A 641 -5.48 12.90 21.33
C ASN A 641 -5.32 14.41 21.58
N SER A 642 -4.10 14.91 21.34
CA SER A 642 -3.85 16.34 21.45
C SER A 642 -4.76 17.13 20.51
N PRO A 643 -5.44 18.20 21.01
CA PRO A 643 -6.33 19.00 20.17
C PRO A 643 -5.64 19.62 18.93
N ILE A 644 -4.34 19.93 19.00
CA ILE A 644 -3.59 20.49 17.87
C ILE A 644 -3.30 19.45 16.78
N SER A 645 -3.34 18.16 17.14
CA SER A 645 -3.05 17.06 16.24
C SER A 645 -4.28 16.56 15.47
N LYS A 646 -5.41 17.26 15.56
CA LYS A 646 -6.64 16.87 14.89
C LYS A 646 -6.60 17.27 13.42
N LEU A 647 -6.74 16.30 12.54
CA LEU A 647 -6.89 16.48 11.10
C LEU A 647 -8.37 16.54 10.75
N ASP A 648 -8.78 17.59 10.06
CA ASP A 648 -10.18 17.83 9.69
C ASP A 648 -10.69 16.76 8.71
N SER A 649 -12.01 16.48 8.81
CA SER A 649 -12.70 15.64 7.82
C SER A 649 -12.75 16.33 6.46
N PHE A 650 -12.80 15.54 5.39
CA PHE A 650 -12.96 16.06 4.03
C PHE A 650 -13.93 15.22 3.20
N PHE A 651 -14.53 15.86 2.21
CA PHE A 651 -15.39 15.23 1.21
C PHE A 651 -14.98 15.74 -0.17
N ILE A 652 -14.45 14.83 -0.99
CA ILE A 652 -13.98 15.12 -2.34
C ILE A 652 -14.77 14.33 -3.38
N ASN A 653 -14.85 14.88 -4.57
CA ASN A 653 -15.52 14.26 -5.70
C ASN A 653 -14.63 14.32 -6.93
N ASP A 654 -14.45 13.19 -7.58
CA ASP A 654 -13.70 13.04 -8.82
C ASP A 654 -14.68 12.64 -9.95
N LEU A 655 -14.51 13.20 -11.14
CA LEU A 655 -15.27 12.85 -12.32
C LEU A 655 -14.38 12.11 -13.30
N ASN A 656 -14.74 10.87 -13.63
CA ASN A 656 -14.04 10.06 -14.61
C ASN A 656 -14.95 9.82 -15.84
N ILE A 657 -14.43 10.06 -17.04
CA ILE A 657 -15.11 9.82 -18.30
C ILE A 657 -14.23 8.90 -19.14
N VAL A 658 -14.80 7.79 -19.61
CA VAL A 658 -14.16 6.85 -20.54
C VAL A 658 -14.99 6.80 -21.81
N TYR A 659 -14.34 7.00 -22.94
CA TYR A 659 -14.97 6.91 -24.26
C TYR A 659 -14.22 5.88 -25.12
N ASP A 660 -14.88 4.77 -25.40
CA ASP A 660 -14.42 3.76 -26.34
C ASP A 660 -14.71 4.22 -27.76
N MET A 661 -13.69 4.28 -28.60
CA MET A 661 -13.79 4.75 -29.98
C MET A 661 -13.05 3.81 -30.94
N SER A 662 -13.46 3.82 -32.18
CA SER A 662 -12.76 3.15 -33.28
C SER A 662 -12.58 4.11 -34.47
N ILE A 663 -11.45 4.00 -35.14
CA ILE A 663 -11.16 4.74 -36.36
C ILE A 663 -10.82 3.71 -37.44
N SER A 664 -11.74 3.53 -38.38
CA SER A 664 -11.61 2.59 -39.49
C SER A 664 -10.31 2.81 -40.27
N GLY A 665 -9.55 1.76 -40.47
CA GLY A 665 -8.26 1.79 -41.15
C GLY A 665 -7.06 2.26 -40.29
N PHE A 666 -7.29 2.59 -39.00
CA PHE A 666 -6.22 2.96 -38.06
C PHE A 666 -6.21 2.03 -36.83
N SER A 667 -7.22 2.08 -35.98
CA SER A 667 -7.38 1.17 -34.84
C SER A 667 -8.86 1.05 -34.48
N GLU A 668 -9.30 -0.17 -34.19
CA GLU A 668 -10.66 -0.47 -33.74
C GLU A 668 -10.80 -0.41 -32.21
N ASN A 669 -9.69 -0.34 -31.47
CA ASN A 669 -9.63 -0.38 -30.02
C ASN A 669 -8.89 0.86 -29.47
N MET A 670 -9.61 1.96 -29.32
CA MET A 670 -9.08 3.19 -28.74
C MET A 670 -9.93 3.60 -27.54
N LYS A 671 -9.28 4.15 -26.50
CA LYS A 671 -9.96 4.72 -25.33
C LYS A 671 -9.45 6.12 -25.05
N LEU A 672 -10.39 7.07 -24.99
CA LEU A 672 -10.13 8.39 -24.48
C LEU A 672 -10.62 8.45 -23.02
N LYS A 673 -9.73 8.80 -22.10
CA LYS A 673 -10.04 8.89 -20.66
C LYS A 673 -9.81 10.32 -20.19
N VAL A 674 -10.75 10.85 -19.43
CA VAL A 674 -10.66 12.15 -18.77
C VAL A 674 -10.92 11.95 -17.30
N LEU A 675 -9.98 12.33 -16.44
CA LEU A 675 -10.15 12.33 -14.99
C LEU A 675 -10.01 13.77 -14.49
N VAL A 676 -11.06 14.28 -13.87
CA VAL A 676 -11.07 15.53 -13.15
C VAL A 676 -11.11 15.24 -11.67
N ASN A 677 -9.99 15.36 -11.00
CA ASN A 677 -9.91 15.16 -9.55
C ASN A 677 -10.44 16.41 -8.84
N ASN A 678 -11.07 16.19 -7.69
CA ASN A 678 -11.53 17.24 -6.76
C ASN A 678 -12.31 18.35 -7.48
N ILE A 679 -13.42 17.99 -8.14
CA ILE A 679 -14.20 18.89 -9.03
C ILE A 679 -14.74 20.14 -8.32
N PHE A 680 -14.81 20.16 -6.98
CA PHE A 680 -15.29 21.28 -6.18
C PHE A 680 -14.18 22.11 -5.54
N ASP A 681 -12.93 21.86 -5.90
CA ASP A 681 -11.73 22.57 -5.40
C ASP A 681 -11.64 22.63 -3.87
N VAL A 682 -12.00 21.54 -3.22
CA VAL A 682 -11.92 21.41 -1.75
C VAL A 682 -10.44 21.48 -1.33
N LYS A 683 -10.12 22.35 -0.39
CA LYS A 683 -8.77 22.42 0.20
C LYS A 683 -8.70 21.49 1.40
N TYR A 684 -7.87 20.46 1.30
CA TYR A 684 -7.74 19.46 2.35
C TYR A 684 -6.28 18.97 2.45
N SER A 685 -5.97 18.37 3.59
CA SER A 685 -4.79 17.53 3.78
C SER A 685 -5.29 16.12 4.13
N ASN A 686 -4.78 15.11 3.46
CA ASN A 686 -5.21 13.73 3.71
C ASN A 686 -4.33 13.01 4.73
N HIS A 687 -3.20 13.62 5.09
CA HIS A 687 -2.21 13.11 6.01
C HIS A 687 -1.47 14.27 6.69
N GLY A 688 -0.72 13.95 7.71
CA GLY A 688 0.14 14.85 8.46
C GLY A 688 0.95 14.07 9.48
N GLY A 689 1.64 14.75 10.33
CA GLY A 689 2.33 14.15 11.46
C GLY A 689 2.28 15.03 12.70
N TYR A 690 2.58 14.41 13.80
CA TYR A 690 2.69 15.03 15.12
C TYR A 690 4.05 14.73 15.70
N TYR A 691 4.64 15.71 16.35
CA TYR A 691 5.92 15.55 17.05
C TYR A 691 5.93 16.31 18.36
N THR A 692 6.78 15.86 19.26
CA THR A 692 7.09 16.52 20.54
C THR A 692 8.58 16.70 20.70
N TYR A 693 8.96 17.78 21.38
CA TYR A 693 10.31 18.00 21.83
C TYR A 693 10.32 18.63 23.22
N ASP A 694 11.35 18.36 24.01
CA ASP A 694 11.49 18.86 25.36
C ASP A 694 12.54 19.97 25.44
N GLU A 695 12.18 21.09 26.07
CA GLU A 695 13.10 22.17 26.44
C GLU A 695 13.27 22.25 27.95
N MET A 696 14.47 22.50 28.41
CA MET A 696 14.74 22.75 29.86
C MET A 696 14.31 24.16 30.22
N LYS A 697 13.22 24.30 30.97
CA LYS A 697 12.70 25.57 31.46
C LYS A 697 12.80 25.62 33.00
N ASN A 698 13.63 26.50 33.53
CA ASN A 698 13.85 26.62 34.98
C ASN A 698 14.28 25.30 35.65
N GLY A 699 15.07 24.47 34.95
CA GLY A 699 15.58 23.20 35.50
C GLY A 699 14.57 22.03 35.44
N THR A 700 13.43 22.21 34.80
CA THR A 700 12.43 21.15 34.55
C THR A 700 12.18 21.01 33.04
N PRO A 701 12.11 19.78 32.51
CA PRO A 701 11.73 19.59 31.11
C PRO A 701 10.31 20.06 30.87
N LYS A 702 10.12 20.78 29.77
CA LYS A 702 8.83 21.24 29.26
C LYS A 702 8.63 20.70 27.85
N THR A 703 7.59 19.88 27.68
CA THR A 703 7.24 19.31 26.37
C THR A 703 6.49 20.33 25.53
N TYR A 704 6.94 20.52 24.31
CA TYR A 704 6.26 21.28 23.26
C TYR A 704 5.75 20.34 22.19
N GLU A 705 4.63 20.71 21.60
CA GLU A 705 3.93 19.92 20.58
C GLU A 705 3.96 20.66 19.24
N GLY A 706 4.16 19.93 18.16
CA GLY A 706 4.08 20.46 16.81
C GLY A 706 3.35 19.51 15.86
N THR A 707 2.82 20.08 14.79
CA THR A 707 2.15 19.32 13.72
C THR A 707 2.61 19.81 12.35
N TYR A 708 2.59 18.91 11.40
CA TYR A 708 2.78 19.22 9.99
C TYR A 708 1.77 18.45 9.15
N TYR A 709 1.50 18.95 7.95
CA TYR A 709 0.43 18.49 7.08
C TYR A 709 0.93 18.30 5.66
N TYR A 710 0.30 17.39 4.92
CA TYR A 710 0.52 17.18 3.49
C TYR A 710 -0.69 17.67 2.69
N PRO A 711 -0.67 18.92 2.20
CA PRO A 711 -1.78 19.49 1.46
C PRO A 711 -1.95 18.81 0.11
N GLN A 712 -3.19 18.51 -0.23
CA GLN A 712 -3.54 17.88 -1.50
C GLN A 712 -3.96 18.91 -2.54
N ALA A 713 -3.79 18.56 -3.83
CA ALA A 713 -4.15 19.40 -4.94
C ALA A 713 -5.63 19.75 -4.95
N GLY A 714 -5.94 20.96 -5.35
CA GLY A 714 -7.28 21.40 -5.74
C GLY A 714 -7.73 20.70 -7.03
N THR A 715 -8.66 21.32 -7.76
CA THR A 715 -9.13 20.76 -9.04
C THR A 715 -7.97 20.61 -10.02
N ASN A 716 -7.79 19.38 -10.53
CA ASN A 716 -6.76 19.06 -11.51
C ASN A 716 -7.28 18.02 -12.51
N ILE A 717 -6.68 17.98 -13.69
CA ILE A 717 -7.18 17.19 -14.81
C ILE A 717 -6.07 16.32 -15.38
N LEU A 718 -6.40 15.06 -15.68
CA LEU A 718 -5.60 14.15 -16.48
C LEU A 718 -6.41 13.71 -17.70
N LEU A 719 -5.78 13.68 -18.87
CA LEU A 719 -6.32 13.22 -20.14
C LEU A 719 -5.43 12.12 -20.68
N ALA A 720 -5.99 10.93 -20.95
CA ALA A 720 -5.25 9.82 -21.51
C ALA A 720 -5.87 9.31 -22.81
N LEU A 721 -5.02 8.88 -23.74
CA LEU A 721 -5.39 8.19 -24.97
C LEU A 721 -4.65 6.85 -25.01
N ASP A 722 -5.42 5.77 -25.00
CA ASP A 722 -4.93 4.41 -25.22
C ASP A 722 -5.29 4.01 -26.66
N ILE A 723 -4.33 3.45 -27.37
CA ILE A 723 -4.47 2.94 -28.75
C ILE A 723 -3.93 1.53 -28.76
N LYS A 724 -4.77 0.57 -29.15
CA LYS A 724 -4.40 -0.84 -29.26
C LYS A 724 -4.57 -1.29 -30.69
N PHE A 725 -3.50 -1.93 -31.22
CA PHE A 725 -3.41 -2.48 -32.56
C PHE A 725 -3.39 -4.00 -32.52
#